data_39db6b7ab1b53899f0a8beb4da9d1e6f
#
_entry.id   39db6b7ab1b53899f0a8beb4da9d1e6f
#
_cell.length_a   1.000
_cell.length_b   1.000
_cell.length_c   1.000
_cell.angle_alpha   90.00
_cell.angle_beta   90.00
_cell.angle_gamma   90.00
#
_symmetry.space_group_name_H-M   'P 1'
#
loop_
_entity.id
_entity.type
_entity.pdbx_description
1 polymer ?
#
loop_
_entity_poly.entity_id
_entity_poly.type
_entity_poly.pdbx_seq_one_letter_code
_entity_poly.pdbx_strand_id
1 'polypeptide(L)'
;MANGFQTGFGEKIATDVYDSIVSGSDNYFVFIGKVDPWDDESDPPAIVDSIRGQFDGQRNAIALKKIEPFDVIYVIPRYNWGSGTVYKKFEDDEDLTGEQYYVLVDSKRIYMCIDNNNGSKSTVKPTHTDAEIKQVGNDGYKWKYLGNITSECKGFLTTDYMPVKFVKDRTLGEDSTQYNVQKSAVAGSIVRAEIAAGTNTAVFSAAYKEGESQSVARGNTGEMNRVYLKKSIAPNQPATYYDNYDVYISGGRGPEVGQKRRITNYVFTSEDGPYVVVDKAFDSELYPDQTGGNPDSNNIASQYLITPRIVLYGDGMSGDIRGKVNSAGKISGVAILNRGTDYKSAEAVLVTTPDTGVSPTFDIEVFETGGLGHNILKDLNAKSILISSSFDGNEESKVSVANDIRQFGLIKNPKLNDGTNRVAGTEFPVRKTITVSKPATVGASYNFTQENATFKSGRILLGEETKSTATITDFNKTPTGFVELVVEDVRGSFRDPDETKTEVRFTFNAATGSDSGGNFLINENISQYTGTGGTAEGVVLSWNELTRELEAEVTEGNFASSGRVEGAVSLSNYSDLLRVEPKGGELLKVIDPNGDYSFVRLGAESSISRIYANKNEVDRNSRNPVYDLTTKLIVQGNVDGGSPTGFTIKNDTFTKDELILQGSTLDTNRATGKVVDWVYTSGATGELILSAVVGSFVTGSDGSSAGFSGGDISFTNKFVTDITQPQVVPTSGEVLYIQNIKDADRNVEQSEEIRIVLNF
;
A
#
# COMPACT_ATOMS: atom_id res chain seq x y z
N MET A 1 23.47 -1.98 24.67
CA MET A 1 23.16 -0.68 24.02
C MET A 1 21.65 -0.63 23.95
N ALA A 2 21.05 0.44 24.40
CA ALA A 2 19.60 0.58 24.33
C ALA A 2 19.19 0.61 22.84
N ASN A 3 18.33 -0.33 22.45
CA ASN A 3 17.68 -0.28 21.15
C ASN A 3 16.72 0.92 21.19
N GLY A 4 17.08 2.01 20.51
CA GLY A 4 16.16 3.14 20.29
C GLY A 4 15.07 2.76 19.31
N PHE A 5 14.09 3.64 19.11
CA PHE A 5 13.04 3.51 18.11
C PHE A 5 13.62 3.42 16.68
N GLN A 6 14.01 2.22 16.24
CA GLN A 6 14.59 2.00 14.90
C GLN A 6 13.58 1.50 13.87
N THR A 7 12.49 0.89 14.31
CA THR A 7 11.52 0.23 13.42
C THR A 7 10.81 1.19 12.45
N GLY A 8 10.47 2.40 12.88
CA GLY A 8 9.82 3.38 12.00
C GLY A 8 10.75 4.14 11.06
N PHE A 9 12.08 4.11 11.29
CA PHE A 9 13.01 4.90 10.49
C PHE A 9 13.29 4.24 9.13
N GLY A 10 13.51 2.93 9.12
CA GLY A 10 13.71 2.17 7.87
C GLY A 10 12.48 2.22 6.96
N GLU A 11 11.27 2.06 7.52
CA GLU A 11 10.02 2.22 6.77
C GLU A 11 9.89 3.61 6.16
N LYS A 12 10.25 4.66 6.92
CA LYS A 12 10.18 6.03 6.44
C LYS A 12 11.13 6.27 5.27
N ILE A 13 12.38 5.79 5.34
CA ILE A 13 13.34 5.92 4.23
C ILE A 13 12.83 5.15 3.01
N ALA A 14 12.38 3.91 3.18
CA ALA A 14 11.79 3.12 2.09
C ALA A 14 10.62 3.87 1.43
N THR A 15 9.75 4.47 2.24
CA THR A 15 8.63 5.28 1.75
C THR A 15 9.10 6.52 1.00
N ASP A 16 10.09 7.24 1.51
CA ASP A 16 10.58 8.46 0.86
C ASP A 16 11.24 8.14 -0.50
N VAL A 17 12.01 7.04 -0.59
CA VAL A 17 12.59 6.61 -1.86
C VAL A 17 11.52 6.14 -2.82
N TYR A 18 10.58 5.31 -2.38
CA TYR A 18 9.46 4.86 -3.20
C TYR A 18 8.62 6.04 -3.72
N ASP A 19 8.25 6.96 -2.84
CA ASP A 19 7.45 8.13 -3.20
C ASP A 19 8.22 9.07 -4.14
N SER A 20 9.55 9.20 -4.02
CA SER A 20 10.35 10.01 -4.93
C SER A 20 10.35 9.44 -6.36
N ILE A 21 10.39 8.10 -6.51
CA ILE A 21 10.28 7.42 -7.80
C ILE A 21 8.85 7.60 -8.37
N VAL A 22 7.83 7.30 -7.55
CA VAL A 22 6.43 7.33 -7.99
C VAL A 22 5.95 8.74 -8.32
N SER A 23 6.42 9.75 -7.60
CA SER A 23 6.09 11.16 -7.89
C SER A 23 6.92 11.75 -9.02
N GLY A 24 8.04 11.12 -9.37
CA GLY A 24 8.99 11.67 -10.34
C GLY A 24 9.77 12.89 -9.82
N SER A 25 9.80 13.10 -8.49
CA SER A 25 10.59 14.20 -7.89
C SER A 25 12.09 14.01 -8.08
N ASP A 26 12.52 12.75 -8.12
CA ASP A 26 13.87 12.34 -8.52
C ASP A 26 13.78 11.31 -9.64
N ASN A 27 14.77 11.29 -10.51
CA ASN A 27 14.84 10.32 -11.59
C ASN A 27 15.92 9.27 -11.29
N TYR A 28 15.52 8.03 -11.24
CA TYR A 28 16.38 6.88 -10.98
C TYR A 28 16.57 6.06 -12.24
N PHE A 29 17.77 5.50 -12.39
CA PHE A 29 18.14 4.70 -13.55
C PHE A 29 18.91 3.46 -13.13
N VAL A 30 18.63 2.35 -13.78
CA VAL A 30 19.53 1.20 -13.78
C VAL A 30 20.54 1.41 -14.92
N PHE A 31 21.82 1.22 -14.65
CA PHE A 31 22.85 1.17 -15.68
C PHE A 31 23.44 -0.22 -15.82
N ILE A 32 23.92 -0.52 -17.02
CA ILE A 32 24.69 -1.71 -17.36
C ILE A 32 26.00 -1.31 -18.01
N GLY A 33 27.03 -2.13 -17.82
CA GLY A 33 28.34 -1.81 -18.40
C GLY A 33 29.45 -2.78 -18.02
N LYS A 34 30.69 -2.29 -18.07
CA LYS A 34 31.91 -3.06 -17.90
C LYS A 34 32.01 -4.18 -18.93
N VAL A 35 32.40 -3.79 -20.12
CA VAL A 35 32.53 -4.71 -21.26
C VAL A 35 33.81 -5.53 -21.21
N ASP A 36 34.94 -4.97 -20.70
CA ASP A 36 36.21 -5.64 -20.62
C ASP A 36 36.21 -6.74 -19.53
N PRO A 37 36.83 -7.88 -19.80
CA PRO A 37 36.88 -9.02 -18.89
C PRO A 37 37.46 -8.71 -17.52
N TRP A 38 37.06 -9.48 -16.51
CA TRP A 38 37.75 -9.53 -15.22
C TRP A 38 39.07 -10.33 -15.36
N ASP A 39 40.02 -10.09 -14.50
CA ASP A 39 41.23 -10.94 -14.40
C ASP A 39 40.87 -12.40 -14.11
N ASP A 40 39.81 -12.60 -13.33
CA ASP A 40 39.16 -13.89 -13.11
C ASP A 40 37.64 -13.76 -13.26
N GLU A 41 37.07 -14.26 -14.35
CA GLU A 41 35.65 -14.22 -14.63
C GLU A 41 34.81 -15.08 -13.67
N SER A 42 35.44 -16.04 -13.00
CA SER A 42 34.76 -16.90 -12.03
C SER A 42 34.58 -16.23 -10.66
N ASP A 43 35.39 -15.21 -10.34
CA ASP A 43 35.39 -14.48 -9.08
C ASP A 43 35.53 -12.97 -9.31
N PRO A 44 34.43 -12.30 -9.76
CA PRO A 44 34.42 -10.86 -9.95
C PRO A 44 34.84 -10.11 -8.68
N PRO A 45 35.67 -9.06 -8.76
CA PRO A 45 36.12 -8.34 -7.58
C PRO A 45 34.96 -7.70 -6.83
N ALA A 46 34.99 -7.75 -5.49
CA ALA A 46 34.03 -7.05 -4.65
C ALA A 46 34.11 -5.53 -4.87
N ILE A 47 32.95 -4.87 -4.88
CA ILE A 47 32.90 -3.42 -4.95
C ILE A 47 33.45 -2.82 -3.64
N VAL A 48 34.35 -1.85 -3.80
CA VAL A 48 34.78 -1.01 -2.70
C VAL A 48 34.03 0.31 -2.76
N ASP A 49 33.31 0.64 -1.70
CA ASP A 49 32.62 1.94 -1.58
C ASP A 49 33.67 3.06 -1.50
N SER A 50 33.96 3.63 -2.65
CA SER A 50 34.92 4.71 -2.81
C SER A 50 34.53 5.61 -3.98
N ILE A 51 34.92 6.89 -3.90
CA ILE A 51 34.69 7.86 -4.98
C ILE A 51 35.26 7.34 -6.31
N ARG A 52 36.44 6.69 -6.25
CA ARG A 52 37.05 6.11 -7.45
C ARG A 52 36.19 4.97 -8.01
N GLY A 53 35.71 4.07 -7.16
CA GLY A 53 34.84 2.96 -7.59
C GLY A 53 33.54 3.46 -8.23
N GLN A 54 32.96 4.53 -7.70
CA GLN A 54 31.78 5.16 -8.28
C GLN A 54 32.07 5.76 -9.67
N PHE A 55 33.19 6.50 -9.82
CA PHE A 55 33.56 7.06 -11.12
C PHE A 55 33.93 5.97 -12.15
N ASP A 56 34.62 4.91 -11.72
CA ASP A 56 34.94 3.80 -12.62
C ASP A 56 33.65 3.09 -13.08
N GLY A 57 32.67 2.89 -12.18
CA GLY A 57 31.36 2.35 -12.53
C GLY A 57 30.59 3.23 -13.54
N GLN A 58 30.53 4.52 -13.30
CA GLN A 58 29.89 5.46 -14.22
C GLN A 58 30.58 5.50 -15.61
N ARG A 59 31.91 5.44 -15.66
CA ARG A 59 32.64 5.43 -16.94
C ARG A 59 32.47 4.12 -17.71
N ASN A 60 32.39 3.01 -16.99
CA ASN A 60 32.20 1.70 -17.61
C ASN A 60 30.77 1.48 -18.09
N ALA A 61 29.81 2.30 -17.66
CA ALA A 61 28.43 2.18 -18.08
C ALA A 61 28.28 2.43 -19.59
N ILE A 62 27.51 1.57 -20.27
CA ILE A 62 27.22 1.68 -21.70
C ILE A 62 25.78 2.12 -21.96
N ALA A 63 24.88 1.87 -21.01
CA ALA A 63 23.48 2.27 -21.12
C ALA A 63 22.87 2.59 -19.76
N LEU A 64 21.88 3.50 -19.77
CA LEU A 64 21.00 3.79 -18.64
C LEU A 64 19.55 3.54 -19.07
N LYS A 65 18.77 2.91 -18.20
CA LYS A 65 17.32 2.78 -18.38
C LYS A 65 16.59 3.41 -17.19
N LYS A 66 15.65 4.32 -17.48
CA LYS A 66 14.86 5.00 -16.45
C LYS A 66 13.97 4.00 -15.72
N ILE A 67 13.89 4.14 -14.41
CA ILE A 67 12.95 3.41 -13.55
C ILE A 67 11.66 4.19 -13.49
N GLU A 68 10.57 3.53 -13.81
CA GLU A 68 9.22 4.06 -13.73
C GLU A 68 8.47 3.50 -12.52
N PRO A 69 7.34 4.09 -12.09
CA PRO A 69 6.60 3.67 -10.91
C PRO A 69 6.17 2.20 -10.88
N PHE A 70 6.00 1.57 -12.04
CA PHE A 70 5.63 0.16 -12.13
C PHE A 70 6.83 -0.80 -12.05
N ASP A 71 8.05 -0.28 -12.05
CA ASP A 71 9.28 -1.06 -11.89
C ASP A 71 9.71 -1.18 -10.42
N VAL A 72 8.98 -0.58 -9.48
CA VAL A 72 9.32 -0.55 -8.06
C VAL A 72 8.16 -0.99 -7.18
N ILE A 73 8.45 -1.79 -6.16
CA ILE A 73 7.46 -2.24 -5.18
C ILE A 73 8.11 -2.48 -3.81
N TYR A 74 7.32 -2.35 -2.73
CA TYR A 74 7.75 -2.82 -1.43
C TYR A 74 7.87 -4.33 -1.39
N VAL A 75 8.91 -4.82 -0.74
CA VAL A 75 9.12 -6.26 -0.54
C VAL A 75 9.49 -6.56 0.90
N ILE A 76 9.14 -7.77 1.32
CA ILE A 76 9.52 -8.34 2.62
C ILE A 76 10.11 -9.73 2.40
N PRO A 77 10.86 -10.29 3.35
CA PRO A 77 11.35 -11.66 3.27
C PRO A 77 10.20 -12.65 3.02
N ARG A 78 10.44 -13.64 2.17
CA ARG A 78 9.42 -14.61 1.80
C ARG A 78 9.44 -15.80 2.72
N TYR A 79 8.36 -16.00 3.48
CA TYR A 79 8.13 -17.17 4.30
C TYR A 79 6.92 -17.93 3.78
N ASN A 80 7.13 -19.09 3.16
CA ASN A 80 6.01 -19.93 2.70
C ASN A 80 5.45 -20.72 3.89
N TRP A 81 4.12 -20.81 3.97
CA TRP A 81 3.49 -21.66 4.95
C TRP A 81 3.88 -23.14 4.74
N GLY A 82 4.27 -23.82 5.81
CA GLY A 82 4.60 -25.23 5.83
C GLY A 82 3.93 -25.95 7.01
N SER A 83 3.34 -27.12 6.75
CA SER A 83 2.75 -27.93 7.81
C SER A 83 3.81 -28.45 8.76
N GLY A 84 3.53 -28.37 10.07
CA GLY A 84 4.45 -28.80 11.13
C GLY A 84 5.46 -27.73 11.58
N THR A 85 5.38 -26.52 11.04
CA THR A 85 6.21 -25.37 11.42
C THR A 85 5.60 -24.65 12.63
N VAL A 86 6.45 -24.12 13.50
CA VAL A 86 6.07 -23.20 14.57
C VAL A 86 6.32 -21.77 14.07
N TYR A 87 5.29 -20.96 14.02
CA TYR A 87 5.37 -19.55 13.64
C TYR A 87 5.38 -18.67 14.88
N LYS A 88 6.09 -17.57 14.82
CA LYS A 88 6.05 -16.52 15.85
C LYS A 88 4.67 -15.84 15.80
N LYS A 89 4.06 -15.55 16.92
CA LYS A 89 2.86 -14.69 16.97
C LYS A 89 3.27 -13.23 16.83
N PHE A 90 2.41 -12.43 16.26
CA PHE A 90 2.60 -10.98 16.17
C PHE A 90 2.54 -10.36 17.57
N GLU A 91 3.50 -9.53 17.91
CA GLU A 91 3.60 -8.72 19.13
C GLU A 91 4.19 -7.36 18.75
N ASP A 92 3.52 -6.27 19.13
CA ASP A 92 3.92 -4.93 18.73
C ASP A 92 5.04 -4.35 19.61
N ASP A 93 5.27 -4.94 20.78
CA ASP A 93 6.31 -4.57 21.74
C ASP A 93 7.63 -5.37 21.57
N GLU A 94 7.69 -6.32 20.62
CA GLU A 94 8.87 -7.11 20.31
C GLU A 94 9.50 -6.70 18.95
N ASP A 95 10.82 -6.86 18.86
CA ASP A 95 11.49 -6.78 17.57
C ASP A 95 11.28 -8.07 16.77
N LEU A 96 10.38 -8.02 15.82
CA LEU A 96 10.05 -9.14 14.94
C LEU A 96 10.95 -9.25 13.69
N THR A 97 12.06 -8.49 13.64
CA THR A 97 12.99 -8.52 12.51
C THR A 97 13.61 -9.92 12.36
N GLY A 98 13.40 -10.54 11.21
CA GLY A 98 13.88 -11.90 10.92
C GLY A 98 12.97 -13.03 11.44
N GLU A 99 11.93 -12.72 12.17
CA GLU A 99 10.98 -13.70 12.70
C GLU A 99 9.89 -14.06 11.68
N GLN A 100 9.44 -15.34 11.71
CA GLN A 100 8.38 -15.82 10.83
C GLN A 100 7.01 -15.63 11.48
N TYR A 101 6.55 -14.39 11.57
CA TYR A 101 5.22 -14.07 12.13
C TYR A 101 4.14 -13.87 11.04
N TYR A 102 4.53 -13.94 9.77
CA TYR A 102 3.63 -13.93 8.63
C TYR A 102 4.02 -15.03 7.63
N VAL A 103 3.11 -15.40 6.76
CA VAL A 103 3.33 -16.46 5.77
C VAL A 103 2.68 -16.14 4.44
N LEU A 104 3.32 -16.64 3.38
CA LEU A 104 2.77 -16.70 2.02
C LEU A 104 2.12 -18.07 1.79
N VAL A 105 0.87 -18.07 1.37
CA VAL A 105 0.11 -19.27 1.05
C VAL A 105 -0.21 -19.32 -0.45
N ASP A 106 0.07 -20.46 -1.08
CA ASP A 106 -0.19 -20.73 -2.49
C ASP A 106 0.39 -19.64 -3.44
N SER A 107 1.52 -19.04 -3.05
CA SER A 107 2.16 -17.93 -3.78
C SER A 107 1.22 -16.76 -4.11
N LYS A 108 0.19 -16.57 -3.30
CA LYS A 108 -0.84 -15.57 -3.55
C LYS A 108 -1.33 -14.83 -2.31
N ARG A 109 -1.56 -15.52 -1.18
CA ARG A 109 -2.23 -14.94 -0.01
C ARG A 109 -1.25 -14.71 1.12
N ILE A 110 -1.33 -13.56 1.77
CA ILE A 110 -0.47 -13.18 2.90
C ILE A 110 -1.31 -13.24 4.17
N TYR A 111 -0.80 -13.96 5.16
CA TYR A 111 -1.42 -14.10 6.48
C TYR A 111 -0.44 -13.76 7.57
N MET A 112 -0.91 -13.08 8.61
CA MET A 112 -0.18 -12.81 9.84
C MET A 112 -0.65 -13.77 10.94
N CYS A 113 0.29 -14.32 11.69
CA CYS A 113 0.03 -15.18 12.83
C CYS A 113 -0.30 -14.33 14.06
N ILE A 114 -1.52 -14.41 14.54
CA ILE A 114 -1.99 -13.66 15.71
C ILE A 114 -1.88 -14.49 17.00
N ASP A 115 -2.07 -15.80 16.88
CA ASP A 115 -1.99 -16.73 18.01
C ASP A 115 -1.42 -18.05 17.49
N ASN A 116 -0.36 -18.52 18.12
CA ASN A 116 0.35 -19.75 17.74
C ASN A 116 0.08 -20.93 18.68
N ASN A 117 -1.00 -20.86 19.46
CA ASN A 117 -1.39 -21.86 20.42
C ASN A 117 -0.23 -22.28 21.35
N ASN A 118 0.38 -21.29 22.03
CA ASN A 118 1.53 -21.48 22.94
C ASN A 118 2.75 -22.17 22.29
N GLY A 119 3.09 -21.80 21.06
CA GLY A 119 4.23 -22.36 20.34
C GLY A 119 4.00 -23.77 19.79
N SER A 120 2.77 -24.17 19.59
CA SER A 120 2.41 -25.42 18.93
C SER A 120 2.72 -25.37 17.44
N LYS A 121 2.80 -26.55 16.80
CA LYS A 121 3.02 -26.63 15.35
C LYS A 121 1.75 -26.31 14.58
N SER A 122 1.84 -25.44 13.55
CA SER A 122 0.75 -25.21 12.61
C SER A 122 0.60 -26.41 11.68
N THR A 123 -0.58 -26.98 11.61
CA THR A 123 -0.88 -28.15 10.77
C THR A 123 -2.01 -27.91 9.78
N VAL A 124 -2.75 -26.82 9.94
CA VAL A 124 -3.86 -26.46 9.08
C VAL A 124 -3.55 -25.15 8.32
N LYS A 125 -3.54 -25.25 7.01
CA LYS A 125 -3.26 -24.10 6.13
C LYS A 125 -4.37 -23.05 6.19
N PRO A 126 -4.07 -21.76 6.42
CA PRO A 126 -5.07 -20.70 6.38
C PRO A 126 -5.56 -20.48 4.93
N THR A 127 -6.86 -20.30 4.76
CA THR A 127 -7.49 -20.16 3.42
C THR A 127 -8.54 -19.07 3.33
N HIS A 128 -8.99 -18.51 4.46
CA HIS A 128 -9.99 -17.45 4.49
C HIS A 128 -9.47 -16.13 3.85
N THR A 129 -10.37 -15.32 3.33
CA THR A 129 -10.05 -14.04 2.67
C THR A 129 -10.85 -12.87 3.23
N ASP A 130 -11.60 -13.09 4.29
CA ASP A 130 -12.26 -12.01 5.03
C ASP A 130 -11.29 -11.33 6.01
N ALA A 131 -11.67 -10.15 6.47
CA ALA A 131 -10.85 -9.30 7.32
C ALA A 131 -10.74 -9.77 8.79
N GLU A 132 -11.50 -10.79 9.18
CA GLU A 132 -11.55 -11.26 10.54
C GLU A 132 -10.31 -12.07 10.95
N ILE A 133 -9.94 -12.01 12.23
CA ILE A 133 -8.96 -12.91 12.81
C ILE A 133 -9.65 -14.26 13.05
N LYS A 134 -9.21 -15.30 12.36
CA LYS A 134 -9.86 -16.61 12.40
C LYS A 134 -8.95 -17.72 12.85
N GLN A 135 -9.50 -18.61 13.66
CA GLN A 135 -8.94 -19.93 13.87
C GLN A 135 -9.35 -20.83 12.72
N VAL A 136 -8.36 -21.36 11.98
CA VAL A 136 -8.59 -22.27 10.86
C VAL A 136 -8.25 -23.69 11.31
N GLY A 137 -9.27 -24.54 11.47
CA GLY A 137 -9.09 -25.92 11.92
C GLY A 137 -8.83 -26.08 13.43
N ASN A 138 -8.17 -27.20 13.78
CA ASN A 138 -8.05 -27.66 15.17
C ASN A 138 -6.65 -27.50 15.78
N ASP A 139 -5.70 -26.88 15.06
CA ASP A 139 -4.33 -26.67 15.55
C ASP A 139 -4.19 -25.47 16.52
N GLY A 140 -5.27 -24.71 16.72
CA GLY A 140 -5.35 -23.59 17.63
C GLY A 140 -4.75 -22.30 17.10
N TYR A 141 -4.14 -22.29 15.92
CA TYR A 141 -3.62 -21.08 15.29
C TYR A 141 -4.73 -20.12 14.89
N LYS A 142 -4.49 -18.83 15.11
CA LYS A 142 -5.34 -17.77 14.60
C LYS A 142 -4.57 -16.90 13.62
N TRP A 143 -5.16 -16.69 12.47
CA TRP A 143 -4.56 -15.96 11.35
C TRP A 143 -5.40 -14.75 10.99
N LYS A 144 -4.71 -13.66 10.66
CA LYS A 144 -5.28 -12.46 10.03
C LYS A 144 -4.89 -12.48 8.55
N TYR A 145 -5.88 -12.45 7.67
CA TYR A 145 -5.64 -12.24 6.25
C TYR A 145 -5.29 -10.78 5.99
N LEU A 146 -4.17 -10.52 5.29
CA LEU A 146 -3.68 -9.16 5.01
C LEU A 146 -3.87 -8.74 3.54
N GLY A 147 -3.85 -9.66 2.61
CA GLY A 147 -4.01 -9.33 1.20
C GLY A 147 -3.51 -10.41 0.25
N ASN A 148 -3.53 -10.07 -1.04
CA ASN A 148 -3.07 -10.93 -2.12
C ASN A 148 -1.88 -10.31 -2.84
N ILE A 149 -1.01 -11.18 -3.38
CA ILE A 149 -0.10 -10.81 -4.46
C ILE A 149 -0.92 -10.83 -5.75
N THR A 150 -1.14 -9.66 -6.34
CA THR A 150 -1.90 -9.50 -7.59
C THR A 150 -1.11 -9.98 -8.80
N SER A 151 -1.76 -10.19 -9.94
CA SER A 151 -1.08 -10.60 -11.19
C SER A 151 0.03 -9.63 -11.60
N GLU A 152 -0.16 -8.34 -11.37
CA GLU A 152 0.81 -7.29 -11.67
C GLU A 152 2.07 -7.38 -10.78
N CYS A 153 1.88 -7.79 -9.52
CA CYS A 153 2.97 -7.89 -8.56
C CYS A 153 3.75 -9.22 -8.65
N LYS A 154 3.26 -10.20 -9.43
CA LYS A 154 3.91 -11.51 -9.53
C LYS A 154 5.33 -11.46 -10.06
N GLY A 155 5.65 -10.51 -10.96
CA GLY A 155 7.00 -10.30 -11.47
C GLY A 155 8.03 -10.00 -10.37
N PHE A 156 7.59 -9.44 -9.26
CA PHE A 156 8.45 -9.12 -8.11
C PHE A 156 8.56 -10.24 -7.06
N LEU A 157 7.84 -11.34 -7.24
CA LEU A 157 7.96 -12.49 -6.34
C LEU A 157 9.22 -13.28 -6.67
N THR A 158 10.15 -13.35 -5.71
CA THR A 158 11.41 -14.08 -5.83
C THR A 158 11.45 -15.29 -4.90
N THR A 159 12.57 -16.00 -4.85
CA THR A 159 12.82 -17.06 -3.85
C THR A 159 12.88 -16.50 -2.44
N ASP A 160 13.45 -15.30 -2.27
CA ASP A 160 13.81 -14.72 -0.96
C ASP A 160 12.88 -13.60 -0.53
N TYR A 161 12.19 -12.95 -1.48
CA TYR A 161 11.32 -11.80 -1.23
C TYR A 161 9.93 -11.98 -1.83
N MET A 162 8.94 -11.40 -1.17
CA MET A 162 7.58 -11.29 -1.68
C MET A 162 7.10 -9.83 -1.69
N PRO A 163 6.38 -9.41 -2.75
CA PRO A 163 5.86 -8.06 -2.86
C PRO A 163 4.71 -7.80 -1.90
N VAL A 164 4.65 -6.57 -1.40
CA VAL A 164 3.55 -6.05 -0.58
C VAL A 164 3.05 -4.76 -1.19
N LYS A 165 1.75 -4.66 -1.41
CA LYS A 165 1.13 -3.49 -2.00
C LYS A 165 0.13 -2.86 -1.02
N PHE A 166 0.29 -1.59 -0.74
CA PHE A 166 -0.71 -0.78 -0.04
C PHE A 166 -1.69 -0.20 -1.06
N VAL A 167 -2.99 -0.43 -0.86
CA VAL A 167 -4.05 0.05 -1.75
C VAL A 167 -4.69 1.28 -1.11
N LYS A 168 -4.41 2.46 -1.67
CA LYS A 168 -4.93 3.75 -1.15
C LYS A 168 -6.40 3.94 -1.52
N ASP A 169 -6.78 3.57 -2.73
CA ASP A 169 -8.09 3.84 -3.31
C ASP A 169 -8.83 2.57 -3.66
N ARG A 170 -10.16 2.67 -3.72
CA ARG A 170 -10.99 1.57 -4.14
C ARG A 170 -10.75 1.26 -5.61
N THR A 171 -10.08 0.16 -5.86
CA THR A 171 -9.86 -0.36 -7.20
C THR A 171 -10.85 -1.48 -7.53
N LEU A 172 -11.09 -1.71 -8.83
CA LEU A 172 -11.84 -2.87 -9.30
C LEU A 172 -10.86 -4.03 -9.53
N GLY A 173 -11.32 -5.27 -9.34
CA GLY A 173 -10.53 -6.46 -9.62
C GLY A 173 -9.74 -7.00 -8.43
N GLU A 174 -8.50 -7.41 -8.65
CA GLU A 174 -7.70 -8.16 -7.67
C GLU A 174 -7.36 -7.35 -6.41
N ASP A 175 -7.23 -6.04 -6.51
CA ASP A 175 -6.89 -5.14 -5.39
C ASP A 175 -8.08 -4.85 -4.47
N SER A 176 -9.31 -5.07 -4.94
CA SER A 176 -10.53 -4.76 -4.16
C SER A 176 -10.60 -5.52 -2.84
N THR A 177 -10.17 -6.78 -2.82
CA THR A 177 -10.16 -7.59 -1.60
C THR A 177 -9.20 -7.02 -0.55
N GLN A 178 -8.01 -6.60 -0.97
CA GLN A 178 -7.03 -5.98 -0.08
C GLN A 178 -7.51 -4.64 0.44
N TYR A 179 -8.08 -3.80 -0.41
CA TYR A 179 -8.71 -2.55 0.00
C TYR A 179 -9.78 -2.75 1.07
N ASN A 180 -10.67 -3.73 0.89
CA ASN A 180 -11.70 -4.05 1.87
C ASN A 180 -11.12 -4.51 3.22
N VAL A 181 -10.02 -5.29 3.21
CA VAL A 181 -9.31 -5.67 4.44
C VAL A 181 -8.76 -4.45 5.15
N GLN A 182 -8.11 -3.54 4.43
CA GLN A 182 -7.53 -2.31 4.98
C GLN A 182 -8.61 -1.39 5.57
N LYS A 183 -9.73 -1.23 4.89
CA LYS A 183 -10.85 -0.37 5.33
C LYS A 183 -11.68 -0.96 6.46
N SER A 184 -11.69 -2.29 6.60
CA SER A 184 -12.40 -2.96 7.71
C SER A 184 -11.58 -3.01 9.00
N ALA A 185 -10.35 -2.55 8.99
CA ALA A 185 -9.51 -2.47 10.18
C ALA A 185 -10.11 -1.46 11.18
N VAL A 186 -10.12 -1.82 12.45
CA VAL A 186 -10.69 -1.02 13.54
C VAL A 186 -9.57 -0.55 14.45
N ALA A 187 -9.38 0.76 14.52
CA ALA A 187 -8.39 1.38 15.40
C ALA A 187 -8.68 1.05 16.87
N GLY A 188 -7.62 0.76 17.62
CA GLY A 188 -7.73 0.44 19.04
C GLY A 188 -8.57 -0.80 19.32
N SER A 189 -8.55 -1.80 18.45
CA SER A 189 -9.22 -3.08 18.70
C SER A 189 -8.31 -4.06 19.43
N ILE A 190 -8.88 -4.89 20.30
CA ILE A 190 -8.17 -5.98 20.97
C ILE A 190 -7.83 -7.06 19.93
N VAL A 191 -6.57 -7.24 19.66
CA VAL A 191 -6.07 -8.24 18.70
C VAL A 191 -6.03 -9.62 19.35
N ARG A 192 -5.46 -9.70 20.57
CA ARG A 192 -5.26 -10.92 21.33
C ARG A 192 -5.57 -10.68 22.80
N ALA A 193 -6.08 -11.69 23.47
CA ALA A 193 -6.22 -11.74 24.91
C ALA A 193 -5.85 -13.16 25.38
N GLU A 194 -4.87 -13.28 26.23
CA GLU A 194 -4.36 -14.56 26.68
C GLU A 194 -3.93 -14.53 28.14
N ILE A 195 -3.61 -15.69 28.70
CA ILE A 195 -3.01 -15.79 30.02
C ILE A 195 -1.53 -15.46 29.88
N ALA A 196 -1.06 -14.46 30.61
CA ALA A 196 0.35 -14.12 30.62
C ALA A 196 1.19 -15.27 31.21
N ALA A 197 2.45 -15.33 30.80
CA ALA A 197 3.39 -16.30 31.33
C ALA A 197 3.53 -16.14 32.85
N GLY A 198 3.39 -17.23 33.59
CA GLY A 198 3.49 -17.20 35.03
C GLY A 198 2.70 -18.32 35.74
N THR A 199 2.46 -18.15 37.04
CA THR A 199 1.79 -19.16 37.86
C THR A 199 0.27 -19.00 37.74
N ASN A 200 -0.38 -19.99 37.12
CA ASN A 200 -1.83 -20.10 37.07
C ASN A 200 -2.25 -21.43 37.76
N THR A 201 -2.51 -21.40 39.04
CA THR A 201 -2.98 -22.58 39.81
C THR A 201 -4.37 -22.39 40.39
N ALA A 202 -5.03 -21.26 40.09
CA ALA A 202 -6.35 -20.90 40.56
C ALA A 202 -7.41 -21.91 40.08
N VAL A 203 -8.24 -22.37 41.01
CA VAL A 203 -9.36 -23.30 40.76
C VAL A 203 -10.68 -22.62 41.07
N PHE A 204 -11.65 -22.77 40.19
CA PHE A 204 -12.98 -22.16 40.24
C PHE A 204 -14.04 -23.28 40.15
N SER A 205 -14.40 -23.85 41.29
CA SER A 205 -15.31 -25.00 41.35
C SER A 205 -16.74 -24.67 40.96
N ALA A 206 -17.17 -23.42 41.16
CA ALA A 206 -18.49 -22.93 40.77
C ALA A 206 -18.61 -22.64 39.23
N ALA A 207 -17.48 -22.51 38.52
CA ALA A 207 -17.50 -22.27 37.09
C ALA A 207 -17.84 -23.53 36.29
N TYR A 208 -18.55 -23.34 35.17
CA TYR A 208 -18.80 -24.42 34.21
C TYR A 208 -17.57 -24.60 33.30
N LYS A 209 -17.20 -25.85 33.09
CA LYS A 209 -16.07 -26.20 32.22
C LYS A 209 -16.42 -25.90 30.76
N GLU A 210 -15.43 -25.56 29.97
CA GLU A 210 -15.63 -25.31 28.55
C GLU A 210 -16.27 -26.55 27.89
N GLY A 211 -17.37 -26.34 27.18
CA GLY A 211 -18.16 -27.40 26.56
C GLY A 211 -19.29 -27.97 27.44
N GLU A 212 -19.39 -27.60 28.73
CA GLU A 212 -20.46 -28.00 29.65
C GLU A 212 -21.64 -27.03 29.68
N SER A 213 -21.96 -26.39 28.56
CA SER A 213 -23.12 -25.48 28.44
C SER A 213 -24.41 -26.17 28.87
N GLN A 214 -25.22 -25.50 29.68
CA GLN A 214 -26.50 -25.99 30.13
C GLN A 214 -27.67 -25.28 29.51
N SER A 215 -28.74 -25.99 29.18
CA SER A 215 -29.98 -25.38 28.71
C SER A 215 -30.68 -24.62 29.81
N VAL A 216 -31.27 -23.47 29.46
CA VAL A 216 -32.15 -22.72 30.38
C VAL A 216 -33.38 -23.54 30.71
N ALA A 217 -33.70 -23.68 32.02
CA ALA A 217 -34.81 -24.51 32.48
C ALA A 217 -36.19 -23.88 32.22
N ARG A 218 -36.25 -22.55 32.20
CA ARG A 218 -37.47 -21.77 31.94
C ARG A 218 -37.13 -20.53 31.15
N GLY A 219 -38.01 -20.15 30.21
CA GLY A 219 -37.89 -18.87 29.51
C GLY A 219 -38.05 -17.67 30.45
N ASN A 220 -37.48 -16.55 30.07
CA ASN A 220 -37.48 -15.34 30.89
C ASN A 220 -38.50 -14.30 30.40
N THR A 221 -39.65 -14.73 29.86
CA THR A 221 -40.73 -13.83 29.40
C THR A 221 -41.09 -12.84 30.50
N GLY A 222 -40.87 -11.56 30.24
CA GLY A 222 -41.14 -10.47 31.20
C GLY A 222 -40.12 -10.31 32.33
N GLU A 223 -39.14 -11.20 32.46
CA GLU A 223 -38.11 -11.18 33.50
C GLU A 223 -36.71 -11.31 32.90
N MET A 224 -36.37 -10.38 32.02
CA MET A 224 -35.14 -10.41 31.21
C MET A 224 -33.82 -10.35 32.03
N ASN A 225 -33.92 -10.16 33.35
CA ASN A 225 -32.77 -10.11 34.27
C ASN A 225 -32.54 -11.43 35.04
N ARG A 226 -33.14 -12.55 34.62
CA ARG A 226 -32.99 -13.86 35.28
C ARG A 226 -32.60 -14.94 34.27
N VAL A 227 -31.75 -15.87 34.73
CA VAL A 227 -31.46 -17.14 34.05
C VAL A 227 -31.88 -18.28 34.92
N TYR A 228 -32.88 -19.05 34.50
CA TYR A 228 -33.41 -20.19 35.24
C TYR A 228 -32.55 -21.43 34.99
N LEU A 229 -32.00 -21.99 36.08
CA LEU A 229 -31.09 -23.14 36.04
C LEU A 229 -31.88 -24.45 36.21
N LYS A 230 -31.40 -25.55 35.63
CA LYS A 230 -32.00 -26.86 35.84
C LYS A 230 -31.79 -27.29 37.29
N LYS A 231 -32.87 -27.61 38.01
CA LYS A 231 -32.86 -28.01 39.42
C LYS A 231 -32.00 -29.25 39.68
N SER A 232 -31.90 -30.15 38.70
CA SER A 232 -31.12 -31.38 38.81
C SER A 232 -29.59 -31.17 38.85
N ILE A 233 -29.12 -30.03 38.41
CA ILE A 233 -27.67 -29.71 38.35
C ILE A 233 -27.33 -28.46 39.16
N ALA A 234 -28.29 -27.62 39.48
CA ALA A 234 -28.07 -26.42 40.27
C ALA A 234 -27.66 -26.77 41.70
N PRO A 235 -26.56 -26.25 42.24
CA PRO A 235 -26.09 -26.59 43.59
C PRO A 235 -26.97 -25.93 44.64
N ASN A 236 -27.21 -26.64 45.75
CA ASN A 236 -27.90 -26.07 46.93
C ASN A 236 -26.90 -25.24 47.74
N GLN A 237 -26.77 -23.98 47.41
CA GLN A 237 -25.77 -23.07 47.96
C GLN A 237 -26.40 -21.71 48.31
N PRO A 238 -25.77 -20.88 49.15
CA PRO A 238 -26.27 -19.55 49.50
C PRO A 238 -26.33 -18.59 48.34
N ALA A 239 -27.05 -17.49 48.53
CA ALA A 239 -27.25 -16.45 47.51
C ALA A 239 -25.96 -15.85 46.94
N THR A 240 -24.87 -15.93 47.69
CA THR A 240 -23.54 -15.39 47.32
C THR A 240 -22.67 -16.41 46.56
N TYR A 241 -23.17 -17.61 46.26
CA TYR A 241 -22.36 -18.68 45.65
C TYR A 241 -21.73 -18.30 44.31
N TYR A 242 -22.44 -17.52 43.51
CA TYR A 242 -21.94 -17.03 42.23
C TYR A 242 -21.54 -15.55 42.28
N ASP A 243 -21.20 -15.00 43.46
CA ASP A 243 -20.72 -13.64 43.56
C ASP A 243 -19.45 -13.42 42.70
N ASN A 244 -19.46 -12.36 41.92
CA ASN A 244 -18.38 -12.04 40.97
C ASN A 244 -18.15 -13.10 39.88
N TYR A 245 -19.17 -13.87 39.53
CA TYR A 245 -19.19 -14.65 38.30
C TYR A 245 -20.02 -13.95 37.24
N ASP A 246 -19.74 -14.27 35.98
CA ASP A 246 -20.54 -13.88 34.84
C ASP A 246 -21.33 -15.08 34.30
N VAL A 247 -22.54 -14.84 33.80
CA VAL A 247 -23.29 -15.78 32.98
C VAL A 247 -23.18 -15.36 31.50
N TYR A 248 -22.83 -16.30 30.66
CA TYR A 248 -22.65 -16.12 29.23
C TYR A 248 -23.59 -17.04 28.46
N ILE A 249 -24.34 -16.52 27.52
CA ILE A 249 -25.23 -17.27 26.63
C ILE A 249 -24.41 -17.84 25.48
N SER A 250 -24.14 -19.13 25.53
CA SER A 250 -23.22 -19.83 24.61
C SER A 250 -23.89 -20.40 23.35
N GLY A 251 -25.23 -20.56 23.38
CA GLY A 251 -26.00 -21.11 22.28
C GLY A 251 -27.48 -20.76 22.40
N GLY A 252 -28.24 -20.87 21.31
CA GLY A 252 -29.66 -20.56 21.29
C GLY A 252 -30.15 -20.29 19.86
N ARG A 253 -31.22 -19.49 19.76
CA ARG A 253 -31.91 -19.20 18.50
C ARG A 253 -31.29 -18.04 17.70
N GLY A 254 -30.43 -17.24 18.31
CA GLY A 254 -29.69 -16.16 17.65
C GLY A 254 -29.47 -14.91 18.50
N PRO A 255 -30.45 -14.02 18.72
CA PRO A 255 -30.21 -12.69 19.32
C PRO A 255 -29.69 -12.73 20.76
N GLU A 256 -30.00 -13.79 21.49
CA GLU A 256 -29.55 -13.99 22.88
C GLU A 256 -28.10 -14.49 22.98
N VAL A 257 -27.59 -15.12 21.92
CA VAL A 257 -26.26 -15.74 21.92
C VAL A 257 -25.15 -14.68 21.94
N GLY A 258 -24.12 -14.93 22.71
CA GLY A 258 -22.96 -14.02 22.82
C GLY A 258 -23.12 -12.98 23.94
N GLN A 259 -24.28 -12.84 24.55
CA GLN A 259 -24.49 -11.90 25.65
C GLN A 259 -23.87 -12.41 26.95
N LYS A 260 -23.12 -11.54 27.62
CA LYS A 260 -22.53 -11.77 28.94
C LYS A 260 -23.12 -10.78 29.95
N ARG A 261 -23.46 -11.26 31.16
CA ARG A 261 -23.97 -10.42 32.24
C ARG A 261 -23.33 -10.84 33.56
N ARG A 262 -23.12 -9.89 34.49
CA ARG A 262 -22.65 -10.16 35.83
C ARG A 262 -23.76 -10.73 36.68
N ILE A 263 -23.50 -11.82 37.42
CA ILE A 263 -24.42 -12.38 38.39
C ILE A 263 -24.37 -11.53 39.67
N THR A 264 -25.53 -11.10 40.13
CA THR A 264 -25.71 -10.28 41.36
C THR A 264 -26.38 -11.04 42.50
N ASN A 265 -27.07 -12.14 42.23
CA ASN A 265 -27.71 -12.96 43.23
C ASN A 265 -27.97 -14.37 42.68
N TYR A 266 -28.01 -15.34 43.56
CA TYR A 266 -28.41 -16.72 43.31
C TYR A 266 -29.57 -17.13 44.21
N VAL A 267 -30.64 -17.67 43.66
CA VAL A 267 -31.81 -18.15 44.40
C VAL A 267 -31.96 -19.65 44.13
N PHE A 268 -31.76 -20.49 45.13
CA PHE A 268 -31.93 -21.94 44.98
C PHE A 268 -33.35 -22.41 45.28
N THR A 269 -33.99 -21.87 46.33
CA THR A 269 -35.31 -22.29 46.79
C THR A 269 -36.38 -21.31 46.27
N SER A 270 -37.00 -21.59 45.16
CA SER A 270 -38.17 -20.86 44.68
C SER A 270 -39.20 -21.83 44.12
N GLU A 271 -40.48 -21.47 44.15
CA GLU A 271 -41.53 -22.20 43.47
C GLU A 271 -41.27 -22.32 41.97
N ASP A 272 -40.58 -21.31 41.41
CA ASP A 272 -40.23 -21.23 40.02
C ASP A 272 -38.95 -21.99 39.62
N GLY A 273 -38.22 -22.54 40.57
CA GLY A 273 -36.93 -23.21 40.38
C GLY A 273 -35.72 -22.32 40.66
N PRO A 274 -34.49 -22.88 40.68
CA PRO A 274 -33.27 -22.11 40.92
C PRO A 274 -32.98 -21.19 39.77
N TYR A 275 -32.51 -19.95 40.06
CA TYR A 275 -32.11 -18.98 39.07
C TYR A 275 -30.99 -18.05 39.55
N VAL A 276 -30.25 -17.49 38.61
CA VAL A 276 -29.36 -16.37 38.87
C VAL A 276 -29.99 -15.05 38.40
N VAL A 277 -29.77 -13.98 39.16
CA VAL A 277 -30.16 -12.63 38.83
C VAL A 277 -28.93 -11.91 38.29
N VAL A 278 -29.11 -11.16 37.20
CA VAL A 278 -28.04 -10.42 36.55
C VAL A 278 -28.20 -8.91 36.75
N ASP A 279 -27.09 -8.21 36.62
CA ASP A 279 -26.98 -6.76 36.83
C ASP A 279 -27.71 -5.91 35.77
N LYS A 280 -27.83 -6.44 34.57
CA LYS A 280 -28.52 -5.79 33.42
C LYS A 280 -29.40 -6.85 32.73
N ALA A 281 -30.58 -6.46 32.30
CA ALA A 281 -31.43 -7.31 31.48
C ALA A 281 -30.69 -7.77 30.18
N PHE A 282 -31.03 -8.98 29.73
CA PHE A 282 -30.65 -9.44 28.40
C PHE A 282 -31.41 -8.63 27.35
N ASP A 283 -30.81 -8.43 26.19
CA ASP A 283 -31.39 -7.65 25.10
C ASP A 283 -32.47 -8.45 24.32
N SER A 284 -32.60 -9.76 24.62
CA SER A 284 -33.59 -10.66 24.04
C SER A 284 -34.01 -11.73 25.04
N GLU A 285 -35.18 -12.37 24.81
CA GLU A 285 -35.67 -13.46 25.62
C GLU A 285 -34.77 -14.69 25.53
N LEU A 286 -34.69 -15.44 26.66
CA LEU A 286 -34.05 -16.74 26.72
C LEU A 286 -35.12 -17.84 26.57
N TYR A 287 -34.80 -18.87 25.81
CA TYR A 287 -35.73 -19.94 25.43
C TYR A 287 -35.45 -21.22 26.24
N PRO A 288 -36.48 -21.80 26.87
CA PRO A 288 -36.29 -23.01 27.67
C PRO A 288 -36.12 -24.28 26.81
N ASP A 289 -35.56 -25.32 27.45
CA ASP A 289 -35.58 -26.69 26.93
C ASP A 289 -37.00 -27.24 27.03
N GLN A 290 -37.70 -27.28 25.92
CA GLN A 290 -39.07 -27.87 25.84
C GLN A 290 -38.98 -29.38 25.61
N THR A 291 -38.64 -30.14 26.65
CA THR A 291 -38.79 -31.58 26.63
C THR A 291 -40.26 -31.95 26.82
N GLY A 292 -41.00 -32.18 25.74
CA GLY A 292 -42.37 -32.69 25.78
C GLY A 292 -43.42 -32.11 24.87
N GLY A 293 -43.12 -31.12 24.06
CA GLY A 293 -44.04 -30.54 23.05
C GLY A 293 -43.63 -30.89 21.63
N ASN A 294 -44.62 -30.97 20.70
CA ASN A 294 -44.49 -31.25 19.30
C ASN A 294 -43.23 -30.58 18.70
N PRO A 295 -42.32 -31.31 18.03
CA PRO A 295 -41.05 -30.74 17.54
C PRO A 295 -41.32 -29.85 16.33
N ASP A 296 -41.67 -28.60 16.55
CA ASP A 296 -41.38 -27.59 15.52
C ASP A 296 -39.89 -27.49 15.38
N SER A 297 -39.41 -27.56 14.15
CA SER A 297 -38.00 -27.61 13.74
C SER A 297 -37.10 -26.44 14.22
N ASN A 298 -37.64 -25.51 15.01
CA ASN A 298 -36.97 -24.35 15.59
C ASN A 298 -36.80 -24.37 17.11
N ASN A 299 -36.96 -25.51 17.78
CA ASN A 299 -36.99 -25.62 19.25
C ASN A 299 -35.60 -25.72 19.87
N ILE A 300 -34.69 -24.80 19.54
CA ILE A 300 -33.36 -24.72 20.12
C ILE A 300 -33.43 -23.93 21.41
N ALA A 301 -33.12 -24.57 22.55
CA ALA A 301 -33.05 -23.91 23.83
C ALA A 301 -31.83 -23.00 23.93
N SER A 302 -31.95 -21.86 24.61
CA SER A 302 -30.80 -21.04 24.99
C SER A 302 -29.90 -21.80 25.94
N GLN A 303 -28.60 -21.77 25.68
CA GLN A 303 -27.58 -22.41 26.47
C GLN A 303 -26.71 -21.38 27.20
N TYR A 304 -26.34 -21.68 28.44
CA TYR A 304 -25.52 -20.78 29.25
C TYR A 304 -24.29 -21.44 29.81
N LEU A 305 -23.27 -20.63 30.11
CA LEU A 305 -22.08 -20.95 30.88
C LEU A 305 -21.98 -19.97 32.07
N ILE A 306 -21.50 -20.45 33.21
CA ILE A 306 -21.09 -19.58 34.33
C ILE A 306 -19.57 -19.54 34.35
N THR A 307 -18.99 -18.37 34.24
CA THR A 307 -17.54 -18.17 34.08
C THR A 307 -17.00 -17.21 35.14
N PRO A 308 -15.74 -17.38 35.57
CA PRO A 308 -15.10 -16.41 36.44
C PRO A 308 -15.12 -15.05 35.76
N ARG A 309 -15.41 -13.99 36.51
CA ARG A 309 -15.50 -12.62 36.01
C ARG A 309 -14.12 -12.06 35.78
N ILE A 310 -13.86 -11.70 34.55
CA ILE A 310 -12.70 -10.92 34.12
C ILE A 310 -13.22 -9.57 33.64
N VAL A 311 -12.64 -8.49 34.15
CA VAL A 311 -12.98 -7.13 33.77
C VAL A 311 -11.84 -6.55 32.96
N LEU A 312 -12.17 -6.00 31.81
CA LEU A 312 -11.26 -5.26 30.96
C LEU A 312 -11.28 -3.79 31.38
N TYR A 313 -10.10 -3.22 31.60
CA TYR A 313 -9.88 -1.80 31.86
C TYR A 313 -9.07 -1.21 30.72
N GLY A 314 -9.31 0.03 30.39
CA GLY A 314 -8.59 0.77 29.34
C GLY A 314 -9.28 2.06 28.99
N ASP A 315 -8.71 2.78 28.03
CA ASP A 315 -9.20 4.08 27.55
C ASP A 315 -10.15 3.96 26.34
N GLY A 316 -10.32 2.74 25.80
CA GLY A 316 -11.23 2.46 24.69
C GLY A 316 -12.65 2.11 25.11
N MET A 317 -13.45 1.62 24.17
CA MET A 317 -14.88 1.34 24.35
C MET A 317 -15.28 -0.06 23.90
N SER A 318 -16.32 -0.59 24.53
CA SER A 318 -17.06 -1.80 24.12
C SER A 318 -16.27 -3.11 24.06
N GLY A 319 -15.00 -3.13 24.46
CA GLY A 319 -14.23 -4.36 24.55
C GLY A 319 -14.82 -5.29 25.61
N ASP A 320 -14.94 -6.58 25.30
CA ASP A 320 -15.45 -7.60 26.23
C ASP A 320 -14.75 -8.94 26.04
N ILE A 321 -14.40 -9.55 27.19
CA ILE A 321 -13.68 -10.82 27.24
C ILE A 321 -14.29 -11.76 28.29
N ARG A 322 -14.08 -13.07 28.16
CA ARG A 322 -14.42 -14.07 29.18
C ARG A 322 -13.32 -15.11 29.36
N GLY A 323 -13.20 -15.63 30.56
CA GLY A 323 -12.33 -16.78 30.84
C GLY A 323 -12.92 -18.10 30.34
N LYS A 324 -12.07 -18.96 29.79
CA LYS A 324 -12.38 -20.37 29.49
C LYS A 324 -11.87 -21.23 30.62
N VAL A 325 -12.71 -22.11 31.14
CA VAL A 325 -12.36 -22.99 32.29
C VAL A 325 -12.25 -24.43 31.80
N ASN A 326 -11.11 -25.07 32.05
CA ASN A 326 -10.87 -26.48 31.71
C ASN A 326 -11.53 -27.47 32.68
N SER A 327 -11.41 -28.78 32.38
CA SER A 327 -11.96 -29.85 33.21
C SER A 327 -11.45 -29.87 34.65
N ALA A 328 -10.28 -29.31 34.93
CA ALA A 328 -9.71 -29.17 36.26
C ALA A 328 -10.21 -27.91 37.02
N GLY A 329 -11.11 -27.12 36.45
CA GLY A 329 -11.62 -25.89 37.08
C GLY A 329 -10.68 -24.69 36.97
N LYS A 330 -9.63 -24.74 36.13
CA LYS A 330 -8.66 -23.65 35.92
C LYS A 330 -8.99 -22.86 34.68
N ILE A 331 -8.68 -21.54 34.69
CA ILE A 331 -8.74 -20.75 33.48
C ILE A 331 -7.65 -21.25 32.54
N SER A 332 -8.03 -21.74 31.37
CA SER A 332 -7.15 -22.30 30.34
C SER A 332 -6.93 -21.37 29.14
N GLY A 333 -7.64 -20.25 29.09
CA GLY A 333 -7.54 -19.26 28.01
C GLY A 333 -8.57 -18.17 28.18
N VAL A 334 -8.53 -17.20 27.27
CA VAL A 334 -9.47 -16.08 27.21
C VAL A 334 -10.21 -16.12 25.88
N ALA A 335 -11.50 -15.83 25.89
CA ALA A 335 -12.29 -15.61 24.68
C ALA A 335 -12.61 -14.12 24.56
N ILE A 336 -12.31 -13.52 23.42
CA ILE A 336 -12.73 -12.18 23.08
C ILE A 336 -14.17 -12.26 22.56
N LEU A 337 -15.10 -11.59 23.25
CA LEU A 337 -16.51 -11.52 22.89
C LEU A 337 -16.77 -10.30 21.99
N ASN A 338 -16.11 -9.19 22.30
CA ASN A 338 -16.09 -7.98 21.50
C ASN A 338 -14.68 -7.38 21.53
N ARG A 339 -14.14 -7.04 20.37
CA ARG A 339 -12.80 -6.47 20.26
C ARG A 339 -12.72 -5.01 20.71
N GLY A 340 -13.85 -4.31 20.77
CA GLY A 340 -13.90 -2.88 21.10
C GLY A 340 -13.21 -2.00 20.07
N THR A 341 -13.10 -0.72 20.41
CA THR A 341 -12.49 0.33 19.59
C THR A 341 -11.77 1.36 20.46
N ASP A 342 -10.89 2.12 19.85
CA ASP A 342 -10.23 3.30 20.41
C ASP A 342 -9.36 3.05 21.66
N TYR A 343 -9.00 1.79 21.95
CA TYR A 343 -8.02 1.48 22.97
C TYR A 343 -6.61 1.91 22.54
N LYS A 344 -5.91 2.58 23.43
CA LYS A 344 -4.45 2.78 23.35
C LYS A 344 -3.72 1.84 24.29
N SER A 345 -4.41 1.47 25.37
CA SER A 345 -3.95 0.44 26.29
C SER A 345 -5.14 -0.29 26.89
N ALA A 346 -4.98 -1.56 27.18
CA ALA A 346 -5.99 -2.35 27.85
C ALA A 346 -5.34 -3.34 28.83
N GLU A 347 -5.94 -3.49 29.99
CA GLU A 347 -5.55 -4.46 31.00
C GLU A 347 -6.76 -5.29 31.40
N ALA A 348 -6.54 -6.55 31.75
CA ALA A 348 -7.59 -7.42 32.27
C ALA A 348 -7.30 -7.86 33.69
N VAL A 349 -8.32 -7.77 34.53
CA VAL A 349 -8.24 -8.17 35.95
C VAL A 349 -9.27 -9.24 36.27
N LEU A 350 -8.84 -10.33 36.89
CA LEU A 350 -9.71 -11.35 37.43
C LEU A 350 -10.34 -10.84 38.72
N VAL A 351 -11.67 -10.74 38.76
CA VAL A 351 -12.43 -10.24 39.92
C VAL A 351 -12.89 -11.38 40.79
N THR A 352 -13.21 -12.55 40.20
CA THR A 352 -13.62 -13.73 40.94
C THR A 352 -12.47 -14.26 41.79
N THR A 353 -12.70 -14.41 43.09
CA THR A 353 -11.72 -15.02 43.98
C THR A 353 -11.67 -16.54 43.72
N PRO A 354 -10.52 -17.14 43.48
CA PRO A 354 -10.40 -18.57 43.29
C PRO A 354 -10.64 -19.31 44.64
N ASP A 355 -11.15 -20.52 44.56
CA ASP A 355 -11.31 -21.38 45.75
C ASP A 355 -9.95 -21.80 46.30
N THR A 356 -9.01 -22.06 45.44
CA THR A 356 -7.62 -22.41 45.78
C THR A 356 -6.64 -21.92 44.71
N GLY A 357 -5.39 -21.76 45.09
CA GLY A 357 -4.29 -21.45 44.13
C GLY A 357 -4.07 -19.98 43.89
N VAL A 358 -3.25 -19.67 42.88
CA VAL A 358 -2.83 -18.32 42.52
C VAL A 358 -3.53 -17.92 41.21
N SER A 359 -4.13 -16.73 41.22
CA SER A 359 -4.81 -16.15 40.08
C SER A 359 -3.86 -15.92 38.90
N PRO A 360 -4.30 -16.16 37.64
CA PRO A 360 -3.54 -15.79 36.48
C PRO A 360 -3.53 -14.27 36.29
N THR A 361 -2.51 -13.77 35.64
CA THR A 361 -2.49 -12.46 34.99
C THR A 361 -2.80 -12.62 33.51
N PHE A 362 -3.19 -11.55 32.85
CA PHE A 362 -3.61 -11.57 31.48
C PHE A 362 -2.73 -10.62 30.66
N ASP A 363 -2.51 -11.00 29.42
CA ASP A 363 -1.86 -10.21 28.41
C ASP A 363 -2.89 -9.82 27.36
N ILE A 364 -3.03 -8.51 27.12
CA ILE A 364 -4.01 -7.92 26.21
C ILE A 364 -3.29 -7.11 25.16
N GLU A 365 -3.27 -7.62 23.97
CA GLU A 365 -2.68 -6.96 22.81
C GLU A 365 -3.72 -6.05 22.14
N VAL A 366 -3.37 -4.78 21.96
CA VAL A 366 -4.19 -3.75 21.32
C VAL A 366 -3.43 -3.17 20.17
N PHE A 367 -4.07 -2.90 19.05
CA PHE A 367 -3.46 -2.27 17.90
C PHE A 367 -3.99 -0.84 17.71
N GLU A 368 -3.19 0.15 18.11
CA GLU A 368 -3.62 1.54 18.22
C GLU A 368 -3.87 2.26 16.89
N THR A 369 -2.92 2.18 15.96
CA THR A 369 -2.88 3.08 14.80
C THR A 369 -3.64 2.51 13.61
N GLY A 370 -4.84 3.00 13.37
CA GLY A 370 -5.67 2.60 12.22
C GLY A 370 -6.25 1.18 12.29
N GLY A 371 -5.79 0.35 13.23
CA GLY A 371 -6.16 -1.05 13.36
C GLY A 371 -5.30 -2.00 12.53
N LEU A 372 -5.25 -3.25 12.97
CA LEU A 372 -4.45 -4.30 12.32
C LEU A 372 -4.97 -4.61 10.91
N GLY A 373 -4.12 -4.51 9.92
CA GLY A 373 -4.43 -4.66 8.49
C GLY A 373 -4.78 -3.35 7.79
N HIS A 374 -4.85 -2.21 8.50
CA HIS A 374 -5.04 -0.91 7.89
C HIS A 374 -3.84 -0.49 7.02
N ASN A 375 -2.66 -0.62 7.58
CA ASN A 375 -1.42 -0.35 6.87
C ASN A 375 -0.51 -1.58 6.86
N ILE A 376 -0.70 -2.43 5.85
CA ILE A 376 0.03 -3.68 5.76
C ILE A 376 1.56 -3.50 5.59
N LEU A 377 2.02 -2.36 5.10
CA LEU A 377 3.45 -2.06 5.02
C LEU A 377 4.06 -1.95 6.43
N LYS A 378 3.37 -1.21 7.32
CA LYS A 378 3.76 -1.07 8.72
C LYS A 378 3.62 -2.40 9.47
N ASP A 379 2.48 -3.08 9.31
CA ASP A 379 2.19 -4.34 10.01
C ASP A 379 3.20 -5.45 9.67
N LEU A 380 3.77 -5.42 8.46
CA LEU A 380 4.76 -6.37 7.97
C LEU A 380 6.20 -5.85 8.03
N ASN A 381 6.44 -4.68 8.64
CA ASN A 381 7.76 -4.04 8.73
C ASN A 381 8.45 -3.97 7.34
N ALA A 382 7.70 -3.46 6.34
CA ALA A 382 8.14 -3.39 4.95
C ALA A 382 9.13 -2.23 4.74
N LYS A 383 10.39 -2.47 5.11
CA LYS A 383 11.51 -1.52 5.00
C LYS A 383 12.42 -1.76 3.81
N SER A 384 11.99 -2.60 2.87
CA SER A 384 12.76 -2.90 1.66
C SER A 384 11.93 -2.62 0.42
N ILE A 385 12.58 -2.15 -0.62
CA ILE A 385 11.99 -1.99 -1.96
C ILE A 385 12.77 -2.83 -2.97
N LEU A 386 12.05 -3.40 -3.93
CA LEU A 386 12.62 -4.11 -5.07
C LEU A 386 12.39 -3.28 -6.32
N ILE A 387 13.48 -3.03 -7.04
CA ILE A 387 13.49 -2.41 -8.36
C ILE A 387 13.74 -3.53 -9.37
N SER A 388 12.89 -3.65 -10.37
CA SER A 388 13.04 -4.60 -11.49
C SER A 388 13.12 -3.84 -12.79
N SER A 389 14.19 -4.02 -13.54
CA SER A 389 14.40 -3.39 -14.85
C SER A 389 14.89 -4.44 -15.83
N SER A 390 14.40 -4.43 -17.06
CA SER A 390 14.84 -5.32 -18.11
C SER A 390 15.45 -4.55 -19.27
N PHE A 391 16.54 -5.05 -19.83
CA PHE A 391 17.14 -4.55 -21.06
C PHE A 391 16.89 -5.58 -22.16
N ASP A 392 16.11 -5.21 -23.15
CA ASP A 392 15.89 -6.08 -24.33
C ASP A 392 17.11 -6.02 -25.26
N GLY A 393 17.41 -7.12 -25.95
CA GLY A 393 18.56 -7.19 -26.85
C GLY A 393 18.52 -6.18 -28.01
N ASN A 394 17.37 -5.55 -28.25
CA ASN A 394 17.20 -4.54 -29.30
C ASN A 394 16.64 -3.21 -28.78
N GLU A 395 17.01 -2.82 -27.56
CA GLU A 395 16.57 -1.55 -26.93
C GLU A 395 16.65 -0.35 -27.86
N GLU A 396 15.65 -0.16 -28.72
CA GLU A 396 15.56 0.91 -29.72
C GLU A 396 16.85 1.10 -30.56
N SER A 397 17.66 0.03 -30.72
CA SER A 397 19.00 0.06 -31.34
C SER A 397 20.01 0.98 -30.63
N LYS A 398 19.74 1.35 -29.38
CA LYS A 398 20.62 2.25 -28.61
C LYS A 398 21.71 1.53 -27.83
N VAL A 399 21.50 0.25 -27.50
CA VAL A 399 22.42 -0.53 -26.69
C VAL A 399 23.01 -1.65 -27.53
N SER A 400 24.33 -1.64 -27.74
CA SER A 400 24.99 -2.72 -28.48
C SER A 400 24.86 -4.05 -27.73
N VAL A 401 24.56 -5.12 -28.44
CA VAL A 401 24.57 -6.51 -27.94
C VAL A 401 25.86 -7.24 -28.30
N ALA A 402 26.82 -6.52 -28.85
CA ALA A 402 28.09 -7.10 -29.31
C ALA A 402 28.99 -7.55 -28.16
N ASN A 403 28.82 -7.00 -26.99
CA ASN A 403 29.63 -7.31 -25.80
C ASN A 403 28.79 -7.78 -24.62
N ASP A 404 29.40 -8.63 -23.79
CA ASP A 404 28.88 -9.03 -22.51
C ASP A 404 28.88 -7.84 -21.54
N ILE A 405 28.07 -7.95 -20.50
CA ILE A 405 28.08 -7.01 -19.39
C ILE A 405 28.58 -7.70 -18.11
N ARG A 406 29.33 -6.98 -17.29
CA ARG A 406 29.95 -7.47 -16.05
C ARG A 406 29.66 -6.59 -14.85
N GLN A 407 28.87 -5.52 -15.04
CA GLN A 407 28.51 -4.60 -13.99
C GLN A 407 27.16 -3.99 -14.26
N PHE A 408 26.37 -3.82 -13.20
CA PHE A 408 25.17 -3.01 -13.22
C PHE A 408 25.08 -2.17 -11.94
N GLY A 409 24.22 -1.17 -11.93
CA GLY A 409 24.02 -0.36 -10.74
C GLY A 409 22.84 0.57 -10.85
N LEU A 410 22.67 1.37 -9.81
CA LEU A 410 21.62 2.35 -9.65
C LEU A 410 22.21 3.75 -9.54
N ILE A 411 21.74 4.67 -10.35
CA ILE A 411 22.15 6.07 -10.35
C ILE A 411 20.93 6.99 -10.27
N LYS A 412 21.09 8.09 -9.54
CA LYS A 412 20.05 9.10 -9.31
C LYS A 412 20.42 10.40 -9.99
N ASN A 413 19.48 11.01 -10.68
CA ASN A 413 19.56 12.34 -11.30
C ASN A 413 20.82 12.59 -12.16
N PRO A 414 21.20 11.69 -13.09
CA PRO A 414 22.25 11.98 -14.05
C PRO A 414 21.82 13.12 -14.99
N LYS A 415 22.77 13.83 -15.60
CA LYS A 415 22.49 15.02 -16.42
C LYS A 415 22.62 14.74 -17.89
N LEU A 416 21.74 15.31 -18.69
CA LEU A 416 21.82 15.26 -20.15
C LEU A 416 23.08 15.94 -20.66
N ASN A 417 23.67 15.37 -21.70
CA ASN A 417 24.84 15.91 -22.38
C ASN A 417 24.46 16.74 -23.61
N ASP A 418 23.38 17.52 -23.51
CA ASP A 418 22.84 18.37 -24.54
C ASP A 418 23.19 19.87 -24.38
N GLY A 419 24.06 20.16 -23.42
CA GLY A 419 24.44 21.53 -23.06
C GLY A 419 23.45 22.25 -22.15
N THR A 420 22.29 21.67 -21.87
CA THR A 420 21.25 22.27 -20.99
C THR A 420 21.50 22.04 -19.51
N ASN A 421 22.30 21.05 -19.15
CA ASN A 421 22.57 20.63 -17.76
C ASN A 421 21.30 20.15 -17.00
N ARG A 422 20.26 19.77 -17.73
CA ARG A 422 19.03 19.21 -17.18
C ARG A 422 19.27 17.78 -16.69
N VAL A 423 18.48 17.35 -15.71
CA VAL A 423 18.44 15.95 -15.26
C VAL A 423 17.83 15.09 -16.37
N ALA A 424 18.49 13.98 -16.72
CA ALA A 424 17.93 13.01 -17.65
C ALA A 424 16.60 12.46 -17.15
N GLY A 425 15.68 12.12 -18.05
CA GLY A 425 14.35 11.65 -17.71
C GLY A 425 13.33 12.76 -17.48
N THR A 426 13.75 14.01 -17.30
CA THR A 426 12.82 15.14 -17.17
C THR A 426 12.12 15.47 -18.48
N GLU A 427 12.66 15.07 -19.62
CA GLU A 427 12.01 15.11 -20.91
C GLU A 427 10.94 14.04 -21.10
N PHE A 428 10.90 13.05 -20.21
CA PHE A 428 9.89 12.00 -20.11
C PHE A 428 9.31 11.99 -18.69
N PRO A 429 8.56 13.00 -18.29
CA PRO A 429 8.01 13.08 -16.95
C PRO A 429 7.02 11.93 -16.69
N VAL A 430 6.92 11.53 -15.45
CA VAL A 430 5.91 10.54 -15.01
C VAL A 430 4.54 11.14 -15.22
N ARG A 431 3.71 10.45 -16.00
CA ARG A 431 2.32 10.83 -16.22
C ARG A 431 1.42 10.18 -15.19
N LYS A 432 0.46 10.96 -14.71
CA LYS A 432 -0.63 10.46 -13.84
C LYS A 432 -1.96 10.86 -14.44
N THR A 433 -2.96 10.03 -14.23
CA THR A 433 -4.35 10.39 -14.51
C THR A 433 -5.03 10.81 -13.21
N ILE A 434 -5.55 12.03 -13.17
CA ILE A 434 -6.37 12.54 -12.09
C ILE A 434 -7.80 12.60 -12.59
N THR A 435 -8.67 11.77 -12.02
CA THR A 435 -10.10 11.85 -12.28
C THR A 435 -10.68 12.95 -11.40
N VAL A 436 -11.34 13.92 -12.01
CA VAL A 436 -11.96 15.04 -11.31
C VAL A 436 -13.48 14.96 -11.42
N SER A 437 -14.15 15.22 -10.32
CA SER A 437 -15.60 15.35 -10.26
C SER A 437 -16.00 16.81 -10.21
N LYS A 438 -17.21 17.08 -10.66
CA LYS A 438 -17.84 18.39 -10.54
C LYS A 438 -18.93 18.36 -9.51
N PRO A 439 -19.08 19.44 -8.75
CA PRO A 439 -20.28 19.59 -7.94
C PRO A 439 -21.52 19.66 -8.83
N ALA A 440 -22.60 18.99 -8.43
CA ALA A 440 -23.89 19.19 -9.05
C ALA A 440 -24.34 20.62 -8.78
N THR A 441 -24.51 21.41 -9.85
CA THR A 441 -24.92 22.82 -9.75
C THR A 441 -26.34 22.97 -10.26
N VAL A 442 -27.19 23.62 -9.49
CA VAL A 442 -28.59 23.87 -9.85
C VAL A 442 -28.66 24.81 -11.05
N GLY A 443 -29.39 24.41 -12.09
CA GLY A 443 -29.76 25.27 -13.23
C GLY A 443 -28.66 25.53 -14.26
N ALA A 444 -27.49 24.95 -14.17
CA ALA A 444 -26.42 25.15 -15.13
C ALA A 444 -26.40 24.07 -16.23
N SER A 445 -26.64 24.47 -17.47
CA SER A 445 -26.31 23.63 -18.62
C SER A 445 -24.80 23.59 -18.80
N TYR A 446 -24.21 22.41 -18.75
CA TYR A 446 -22.79 22.21 -18.87
C TYR A 446 -22.34 22.37 -20.32
N ASN A 447 -21.44 23.33 -20.60
CA ASN A 447 -20.90 23.58 -21.94
C ASN A 447 -19.47 23.04 -22.09
N PHE A 448 -19.30 22.03 -22.95
CA PHE A 448 -18.03 21.39 -23.29
C PHE A 448 -16.93 22.32 -23.76
N THR A 449 -17.27 23.42 -24.40
CA THR A 449 -16.31 24.39 -24.93
C THR A 449 -15.54 25.09 -23.83
N GLN A 450 -16.09 25.18 -22.64
CA GLN A 450 -15.42 25.80 -21.49
C GLN A 450 -14.40 24.87 -20.82
N GLU A 451 -14.63 23.54 -20.86
CA GLU A 451 -13.65 22.57 -20.34
C GLU A 451 -12.34 22.62 -21.14
N ASN A 452 -12.45 22.61 -22.48
CA ASN A 452 -11.31 22.74 -23.37
C ASN A 452 -10.51 24.04 -23.13
N ALA A 453 -11.19 25.11 -22.72
CA ALA A 453 -10.51 26.36 -22.38
C ALA A 453 -9.83 26.31 -20.99
N THR A 454 -10.36 25.52 -20.06
CA THR A 454 -9.85 25.43 -18.68
C THR A 454 -8.71 24.44 -18.53
N PHE A 455 -8.86 23.24 -19.09
CA PHE A 455 -7.88 22.15 -18.96
C PHE A 455 -6.89 22.11 -20.12
N LYS A 456 -6.40 23.25 -20.55
CA LYS A 456 -5.39 23.29 -21.62
C LYS A 456 -4.06 22.71 -21.17
N SER A 457 -3.41 22.02 -22.10
CA SER A 457 -2.01 21.59 -21.94
C SER A 457 -1.11 22.76 -21.54
N GLY A 458 -0.20 22.51 -20.60
CA GLY A 458 0.73 23.48 -20.02
C GLY A 458 0.17 24.30 -18.84
N ARG A 459 -1.09 24.12 -18.45
CA ARG A 459 -1.64 24.74 -17.25
C ARG A 459 -1.29 23.93 -16.00
N ILE A 460 -1.16 24.63 -14.89
CA ILE A 460 -0.83 24.02 -13.60
C ILE A 460 -2.12 23.74 -12.84
N LEU A 461 -2.27 22.48 -12.40
CA LEU A 461 -3.26 22.06 -11.43
C LEU A 461 -2.69 22.26 -10.02
N LEU A 462 -3.45 22.87 -9.13
CA LEU A 462 -3.06 23.12 -7.75
C LEU A 462 -4.13 22.59 -6.80
N GLY A 463 -3.76 21.73 -5.86
CA GLY A 463 -4.58 21.34 -4.73
C GLY A 463 -4.61 22.46 -3.67
N GLU A 464 -5.81 22.88 -3.26
CA GLU A 464 -5.91 23.98 -2.27
C GLU A 464 -5.44 23.60 -0.89
N GLU A 465 -5.65 22.35 -0.48
CA GLU A 465 -5.31 21.88 0.86
C GLU A 465 -3.89 21.31 0.94
N THR A 466 -3.57 20.37 0.06
CA THR A 466 -2.26 19.70 0.07
C THR A 466 -1.13 20.55 -0.50
N LYS A 467 -1.47 21.62 -1.24
CA LYS A 467 -0.53 22.42 -2.05
C LYS A 467 0.20 21.61 -3.12
N SER A 468 -0.34 20.42 -3.44
CA SER A 468 0.16 19.60 -4.54
C SER A 468 -0.02 20.30 -5.87
N THR A 469 0.95 20.14 -6.77
CA THR A 469 0.91 20.73 -8.10
C THR A 469 1.13 19.70 -9.18
N ALA A 470 0.56 19.92 -10.34
CA ALA A 470 0.79 19.10 -11.53
C ALA A 470 0.61 19.93 -12.80
N THR A 471 1.27 19.57 -13.89
CA THR A 471 1.09 20.21 -15.18
C THR A 471 0.12 19.39 -16.03
N ILE A 472 -0.97 20.00 -16.50
CA ILE A 472 -1.96 19.34 -17.35
C ILE A 472 -1.36 19.17 -18.76
N THR A 473 -1.34 17.96 -19.27
CA THR A 473 -0.89 17.65 -20.63
C THR A 473 -2.03 17.34 -21.58
N ASP A 474 -3.05 16.66 -21.06
CA ASP A 474 -4.25 16.28 -21.82
C ASP A 474 -5.45 16.14 -20.89
N PHE A 475 -6.65 16.09 -21.46
CA PHE A 475 -7.84 15.74 -20.70
C PHE A 475 -8.81 14.92 -21.53
N ASN A 476 -9.54 14.06 -20.85
CA ASN A 476 -10.52 13.18 -21.46
C ASN A 476 -11.84 13.25 -20.70
N LYS A 477 -12.95 13.18 -21.39
CA LYS A 477 -14.25 13.11 -20.75
C LYS A 477 -14.77 11.69 -20.76
N THR A 478 -15.08 11.19 -19.58
CA THR A 478 -15.70 9.88 -19.46
C THR A 478 -17.20 9.94 -19.78
N PRO A 479 -17.82 8.83 -20.24
CA PRO A 479 -19.26 8.75 -20.45
C PRO A 479 -20.09 9.02 -19.18
N THR A 480 -19.48 8.85 -18.01
CA THR A 480 -20.12 9.06 -16.70
C THR A 480 -20.11 10.51 -16.24
N GLY A 481 -19.55 11.44 -17.04
CA GLY A 481 -19.50 12.87 -16.72
C GLY A 481 -18.33 13.32 -15.86
N PHE A 482 -17.42 12.39 -15.51
CA PHE A 482 -16.12 12.75 -14.92
C PHE A 482 -15.17 13.26 -16.00
N VAL A 483 -14.17 14.01 -15.59
CA VAL A 483 -13.08 14.44 -16.45
C VAL A 483 -11.80 13.77 -15.97
N GLU A 484 -11.11 13.09 -16.85
CA GLU A 484 -9.78 12.54 -16.62
C GLU A 484 -8.75 13.54 -17.11
N LEU A 485 -7.90 14.02 -16.21
CA LEU A 485 -6.76 14.88 -16.54
C LEU A 485 -5.51 14.02 -16.61
N VAL A 486 -4.82 14.05 -17.71
CA VAL A 486 -3.46 13.51 -17.80
C VAL A 486 -2.51 14.62 -17.39
N VAL A 487 -1.71 14.37 -16.37
CA VAL A 487 -0.83 15.35 -15.76
C VAL A 487 0.60 14.84 -15.66
N GLU A 488 1.54 15.77 -15.71
CA GLU A 488 2.98 15.55 -15.55
C GLU A 488 3.52 16.45 -14.43
N ASP A 489 4.78 16.28 -14.04
CA ASP A 489 5.46 17.07 -13.01
C ASP A 489 4.68 17.14 -11.70
N VAL A 490 4.12 16.01 -11.28
CA VAL A 490 3.32 15.94 -10.05
C VAL A 490 4.22 16.10 -8.84
N ARG A 491 3.99 17.15 -8.08
CA ARG A 491 4.67 17.43 -6.81
C ARG A 491 3.68 17.33 -5.66
N GLY A 492 3.95 16.45 -4.72
CA GLY A 492 3.03 16.11 -3.64
C GLY A 492 1.99 15.07 -4.08
N SER A 493 0.98 14.87 -3.24
CA SER A 493 -0.14 13.97 -3.51
C SER A 493 -1.44 14.74 -3.36
N PHE A 494 -2.27 14.71 -4.39
CA PHE A 494 -3.62 15.24 -4.30
C PHE A 494 -4.46 14.35 -3.40
N ARG A 495 -5.33 14.96 -2.60
CA ARG A 495 -6.22 14.20 -1.71
C ARG A 495 -7.40 13.66 -2.51
N ASP A 496 -7.54 12.34 -2.51
CA ASP A 496 -8.70 11.67 -3.06
C ASP A 496 -9.88 11.69 -2.06
N PRO A 497 -11.13 11.72 -2.53
CA PRO A 497 -12.27 11.58 -1.63
C PRO A 497 -12.25 10.21 -0.95
N ASP A 498 -12.62 10.16 0.32
CA ASP A 498 -12.85 8.89 1.00
C ASP A 498 -14.13 8.26 0.45
N GLU A 499 -14.02 7.32 -0.46
CA GLU A 499 -15.15 6.65 -1.10
C GLU A 499 -16.01 5.84 -0.12
N THR A 500 -15.53 5.60 1.11
CA THR A 500 -16.29 4.87 2.13
C THR A 500 -17.27 5.73 2.89
N LYS A 501 -17.08 7.05 2.86
CA LYS A 501 -17.98 8.03 3.44
C LYS A 501 -18.62 8.83 2.31
N THR A 502 -19.81 8.46 1.93
CA THR A 502 -20.66 9.25 1.05
C THR A 502 -21.14 10.48 1.81
N GLU A 503 -20.22 11.38 2.13
CA GLU A 503 -20.57 12.66 2.72
C GLU A 503 -20.88 13.66 1.62
N VAL A 504 -21.95 14.42 1.80
CA VAL A 504 -22.36 15.50 0.90
C VAL A 504 -22.39 16.83 1.65
N ARG A 505 -22.05 17.88 0.95
CA ARG A 505 -22.25 19.26 1.42
C ARG A 505 -23.30 19.93 0.56
N PHE A 506 -24.30 20.49 1.22
CA PHE A 506 -25.32 21.32 0.60
C PHE A 506 -25.02 22.79 0.92
N THR A 507 -25.21 23.66 -0.07
CA THR A 507 -25.27 25.11 0.15
C THR A 507 -26.66 25.56 -0.28
N PHE A 508 -27.37 26.21 0.63
CA PHE A 508 -28.72 26.69 0.37
C PHE A 508 -28.75 28.21 0.20
N ASN A 509 -29.67 28.69 -0.63
CA ASN A 509 -30.12 30.07 -0.60
C ASN A 509 -30.98 30.35 0.66
N ALA A 510 -31.36 31.59 0.87
CA ALA A 510 -32.33 31.89 1.92
C ALA A 510 -33.63 31.14 1.67
N ALA A 511 -34.28 30.68 2.75
CA ALA A 511 -35.58 30.02 2.66
C ALA A 511 -36.60 30.93 1.93
N THR A 512 -37.31 30.35 0.95
CA THR A 512 -38.27 31.07 0.10
C THR A 512 -39.55 30.27 -0.04
N GLY A 513 -40.65 30.96 -0.24
CA GLY A 513 -41.96 30.33 -0.52
C GLY A 513 -42.50 29.51 0.65
N SER A 514 -42.57 28.18 0.46
CA SER A 514 -43.08 27.22 1.46
C SER A 514 -42.02 26.66 2.39
N ASP A 515 -40.75 27.11 2.29
CA ASP A 515 -39.71 26.64 3.15
C ASP A 515 -39.87 27.18 4.57
N SER A 516 -39.70 26.32 5.57
CA SER A 516 -39.72 26.76 6.96
C SER A 516 -38.39 27.44 7.36
N GLY A 517 -37.35 27.21 6.59
CA GLY A 517 -36.00 27.57 7.02
C GLY A 517 -35.63 26.81 8.32
N GLY A 518 -34.83 27.42 9.13
CA GLY A 518 -34.45 26.89 10.44
C GLY A 518 -33.06 26.23 10.44
N ASN A 519 -32.70 25.67 11.60
CA ASN A 519 -31.39 25.05 11.81
C ASN A 519 -31.52 23.55 11.88
N PHE A 520 -30.74 22.84 11.06
CA PHE A 520 -30.64 21.40 11.16
C PHE A 520 -29.90 21.00 12.44
N LEU A 521 -30.35 19.89 13.04
CA LEU A 521 -29.72 19.34 14.25
C LEU A 521 -28.67 18.29 13.88
N ILE A 522 -27.53 18.36 14.55
CA ILE A 522 -26.47 17.34 14.37
C ILE A 522 -27.03 15.95 14.77
N ASN A 523 -26.73 14.93 13.96
CA ASN A 523 -27.19 13.55 14.08
C ASN A 523 -28.70 13.35 13.80
N GLU A 524 -29.43 14.33 13.28
CA GLU A 524 -30.77 14.08 12.75
C GLU A 524 -30.71 13.48 11.33
N ASN A 525 -31.74 12.72 10.98
CA ASN A 525 -31.92 12.25 9.61
C ASN A 525 -32.45 13.39 8.74
N ILE A 526 -31.93 13.46 7.52
CA ILE A 526 -32.46 14.33 6.46
C ILE A 526 -32.96 13.48 5.31
N SER A 527 -33.97 13.99 4.60
CA SER A 527 -34.46 13.37 3.39
C SER A 527 -34.62 14.40 2.27
N GLN A 528 -34.47 13.95 1.03
CA GLN A 528 -34.75 14.73 -0.16
C GLN A 528 -35.65 13.94 -1.10
N TYR A 529 -36.78 14.50 -1.43
CA TYR A 529 -37.67 13.94 -2.43
C TYR A 529 -37.36 14.51 -3.82
N THR A 530 -36.97 13.67 -4.75
CA THR A 530 -36.48 14.07 -6.09
C THR A 530 -37.54 13.95 -7.20
N GLY A 531 -38.78 13.68 -6.85
CA GLY A 531 -39.97 13.75 -7.75
C GLY A 531 -40.14 12.58 -8.71
N THR A 532 -39.13 12.01 -9.28
CA THR A 532 -39.26 10.98 -10.34
C THR A 532 -38.52 9.68 -10.09
N GLY A 533 -37.84 9.52 -8.96
CA GLY A 533 -36.98 8.35 -8.83
C GLY A 533 -36.63 7.87 -7.45
N GLY A 534 -37.09 8.48 -6.41
CA GLY A 534 -36.73 7.99 -5.08
C GLY A 534 -36.50 9.09 -4.04
N THR A 535 -36.31 8.67 -2.83
CA THR A 535 -35.90 9.49 -1.70
C THR A 535 -34.43 9.27 -1.48
N ALA A 536 -33.66 10.34 -1.32
CA ALA A 536 -32.31 10.25 -0.80
C ALA A 536 -32.34 10.57 0.69
N GLU A 537 -31.58 9.83 1.49
CA GLU A 537 -31.54 9.97 2.93
C GLU A 537 -30.11 10.12 3.43
N GLY A 538 -29.94 10.84 4.54
CA GLY A 538 -28.64 11.05 5.18
C GLY A 538 -28.76 11.47 6.63
N VAL A 539 -27.62 11.54 7.31
CA VAL A 539 -27.50 11.98 8.71
C VAL A 539 -26.69 13.26 8.76
N VAL A 540 -27.19 14.27 9.44
CA VAL A 540 -26.50 15.58 9.59
C VAL A 540 -25.22 15.44 10.39
N LEU A 541 -24.12 15.85 9.79
CA LEU A 541 -22.81 15.93 10.43
C LEU A 541 -22.51 17.34 10.98
N SER A 542 -22.85 18.36 10.20
CA SER A 542 -22.69 19.75 10.62
C SER A 542 -23.69 20.67 9.94
N TRP A 543 -24.02 21.79 10.61
CA TRP A 543 -24.83 22.86 10.06
C TRP A 543 -24.22 24.22 10.39
N ASN A 544 -24.05 25.06 9.38
CA ASN A 544 -23.61 26.43 9.54
C ASN A 544 -24.75 27.41 9.13
N GLU A 545 -25.38 28.02 10.11
CA GLU A 545 -26.50 28.93 9.91
C GLU A 545 -26.13 30.18 9.09
N LEU A 546 -24.90 30.69 9.25
CA LEU A 546 -24.48 31.92 8.57
C LEU A 546 -24.24 31.71 7.09
N THR A 547 -23.59 30.60 6.72
CA THR A 547 -23.31 30.24 5.33
C THR A 547 -24.41 29.39 4.71
N ARG A 548 -25.33 28.86 5.53
CA ARG A 548 -26.37 27.89 5.14
C ARG A 548 -25.76 26.66 4.46
N GLU A 549 -24.68 26.17 5.03
CA GLU A 549 -24.01 24.95 4.61
C GLU A 549 -24.39 23.81 5.54
N LEU A 550 -24.90 22.73 4.97
CA LEU A 550 -25.23 21.49 5.63
C LEU A 550 -24.29 20.41 5.14
N GLU A 551 -23.65 19.71 6.06
CA GLU A 551 -22.89 18.50 5.74
C GLU A 551 -23.65 17.28 6.28
N ALA A 552 -23.76 16.25 5.47
CA ALA A 552 -24.46 15.03 5.85
C ALA A 552 -23.77 13.78 5.28
N GLU A 553 -23.86 12.69 6.03
CA GLU A 553 -23.50 11.35 5.57
C GLU A 553 -24.69 10.75 4.82
N VAL A 554 -24.49 10.28 3.59
CA VAL A 554 -25.53 9.66 2.78
C VAL A 554 -25.78 8.24 3.28
N THR A 555 -26.99 7.93 3.67
CA THR A 555 -27.38 6.59 4.13
C THR A 555 -28.13 5.81 3.06
N GLU A 556 -28.87 6.49 2.18
CA GLU A 556 -29.61 5.86 1.08
C GLU A 556 -29.79 6.83 -0.10
N GLY A 557 -29.73 6.30 -1.31
CA GLY A 557 -29.96 7.03 -2.54
C GLY A 557 -28.89 8.05 -2.89
N ASN A 558 -29.18 8.95 -3.84
CA ASN A 558 -28.29 10.03 -4.27
C ASN A 558 -29.04 11.36 -4.18
N PHE A 559 -28.46 12.29 -3.44
CA PHE A 559 -28.97 13.66 -3.38
C PHE A 559 -28.82 14.37 -4.72
N ALA A 560 -29.89 14.98 -5.16
CA ALA A 560 -29.96 15.72 -6.42
C ALA A 560 -29.69 17.23 -6.19
N SER A 561 -29.31 17.90 -7.26
CA SER A 561 -29.13 19.36 -7.27
C SER A 561 -30.42 20.16 -7.19
N SER A 562 -31.57 19.50 -7.19
CA SER A 562 -32.88 20.11 -7.04
C SER A 562 -33.78 19.23 -6.18
N GLY A 563 -34.66 19.82 -5.46
CA GLY A 563 -35.56 19.17 -4.52
C GLY A 563 -35.35 19.67 -3.10
N ARG A 564 -36.41 19.53 -2.31
CA ARG A 564 -36.42 20.00 -0.93
C ARG A 564 -35.69 19.05 -0.02
N VAL A 565 -34.77 19.57 0.75
CA VAL A 565 -34.10 18.83 1.84
C VAL A 565 -34.78 19.17 3.15
N GLU A 566 -35.17 18.16 3.91
CA GLU A 566 -35.96 18.29 5.14
C GLU A 566 -35.34 17.47 6.28
N GLY A 567 -35.21 18.10 7.46
CA GLY A 567 -34.76 17.47 8.69
C GLY A 567 -35.90 16.78 9.41
N ALA A 568 -35.69 15.54 9.84
CA ALA A 568 -36.74 14.71 10.45
C ALA A 568 -37.16 15.17 11.86
N VAL A 569 -36.29 15.84 12.59
CA VAL A 569 -36.49 16.28 13.98
C VAL A 569 -36.68 17.78 14.06
N SER A 570 -35.79 18.52 13.43
CA SER A 570 -35.84 20.00 13.40
C SER A 570 -36.98 20.53 12.57
N LEU A 571 -37.50 19.75 11.62
CA LEU A 571 -38.46 20.19 10.60
C LEU A 571 -37.95 21.36 9.74
N SER A 572 -36.63 21.61 9.84
CA SER A 572 -35.94 22.59 8.99
C SER A 572 -35.99 22.12 7.56
N ASN A 573 -36.29 23.01 6.63
CA ASN A 573 -36.32 22.62 5.22
C ASN A 573 -35.96 23.79 4.30
N TYR A 574 -35.28 23.41 3.22
CA TYR A 574 -34.83 24.30 2.17
C TYR A 574 -35.03 23.65 0.80
N SER A 575 -35.70 24.33 -0.11
CA SER A 575 -35.97 23.88 -1.49
C SER A 575 -35.02 24.53 -2.51
N ASP A 576 -34.48 25.68 -2.19
CA ASP A 576 -33.56 26.42 -3.08
C ASP A 576 -32.11 26.06 -2.80
N LEU A 577 -31.66 24.97 -3.42
CA LEU A 577 -30.30 24.52 -3.35
C LEU A 577 -29.41 25.32 -4.31
N LEU A 578 -28.43 26.01 -3.78
CA LEU A 578 -27.41 26.65 -4.58
C LEU A 578 -26.41 25.60 -5.10
N ARG A 579 -26.08 24.60 -4.27
CA ARG A 579 -25.09 23.60 -4.57
C ARG A 579 -25.26 22.32 -3.75
N VAL A 580 -24.98 21.18 -4.37
CA VAL A 580 -24.78 19.87 -3.72
C VAL A 580 -23.41 19.35 -4.17
N GLU A 581 -22.51 19.13 -3.24
CA GLU A 581 -21.14 18.72 -3.51
C GLU A 581 -20.82 17.43 -2.73
N PRO A 582 -20.12 16.45 -3.33
CA PRO A 582 -19.53 15.38 -2.53
C PRO A 582 -18.50 16.01 -1.57
N LYS A 583 -18.55 15.63 -0.30
CA LYS A 583 -17.55 15.99 0.67
C LYS A 583 -16.45 14.95 0.63
N GLY A 584 -15.24 15.40 0.61
CA GLY A 584 -14.07 14.55 0.45
C GLY A 584 -13.29 14.94 -0.79
N GLY A 585 -12.07 14.47 -0.86
CA GLY A 585 -11.14 14.91 -1.86
C GLY A 585 -10.62 16.32 -1.60
N GLU A 586 -10.01 16.88 -2.59
CA GLU A 586 -9.36 18.19 -2.52
C GLU A 586 -9.90 19.12 -3.60
N LEU A 587 -10.13 20.35 -3.23
CA LEU A 587 -10.48 21.39 -4.18
C LEU A 587 -9.30 21.72 -5.08
N LEU A 588 -9.51 21.65 -6.38
CA LEU A 588 -8.49 21.90 -7.39
C LEU A 588 -8.65 23.27 -8.05
N LYS A 589 -7.54 23.97 -8.22
CA LYS A 589 -7.44 25.21 -9.01
C LYS A 589 -6.61 24.94 -10.24
N VAL A 590 -6.99 25.56 -11.35
CA VAL A 590 -6.20 25.56 -12.57
C VAL A 590 -5.59 26.94 -12.75
N ILE A 591 -4.27 27.00 -12.84
CA ILE A 591 -3.48 28.22 -12.97
C ILE A 591 -2.97 28.29 -14.41
N ASP A 592 -3.13 29.43 -15.07
CA ASP A 592 -2.57 29.64 -16.38
C ASP A 592 -1.06 30.01 -16.31
N PRO A 593 -0.31 29.96 -17.42
CA PRO A 593 1.11 30.27 -17.44
C PRO A 593 1.47 31.71 -17.01
N ASN A 594 0.50 32.63 -17.00
CA ASN A 594 0.71 34.02 -16.57
C ASN A 594 0.47 34.23 -15.06
N GLY A 595 0.06 33.15 -14.34
CA GLY A 595 -0.23 33.19 -12.93
C GLY A 595 -1.66 33.62 -12.58
N ASP A 596 -2.51 33.84 -13.58
CA ASP A 596 -3.92 34.13 -13.39
C ASP A 596 -4.69 32.86 -13.03
N TYR A 597 -5.49 32.92 -11.97
CA TYR A 597 -6.32 31.80 -11.55
C TYR A 597 -7.55 31.67 -12.44
N SER A 598 -7.64 30.58 -13.20
CA SER A 598 -8.89 30.25 -13.88
C SER A 598 -9.73 29.33 -12.99
N PHE A 599 -10.75 29.86 -12.37
CA PHE A 599 -11.84 29.03 -11.87
C PHE A 599 -12.67 28.54 -13.05
N VAL A 600 -13.12 27.29 -13.01
CA VAL A 600 -14.09 26.80 -13.99
C VAL A 600 -15.41 27.55 -13.78
N ARG A 601 -15.71 28.50 -14.62
CA ARG A 601 -17.04 29.13 -14.64
C ARG A 601 -18.01 28.21 -15.38
N LEU A 602 -19.02 27.72 -14.68
CA LEU A 602 -20.16 27.03 -15.27
C LEU A 602 -21.32 28.01 -15.41
N GLY A 603 -21.86 28.16 -16.62
CA GLY A 603 -23.05 28.95 -16.88
C GLY A 603 -22.90 30.45 -16.72
N ALA A 604 -24.00 31.22 -16.69
CA ALA A 604 -24.01 32.66 -16.58
C ALA A 604 -23.10 33.25 -15.51
N GLU A 605 -22.52 34.38 -15.76
CA GLU A 605 -21.38 35.09 -15.17
C GLU A 605 -21.18 35.11 -13.64
N SER A 606 -22.03 34.46 -12.83
CA SER A 606 -22.02 34.55 -11.38
C SER A 606 -21.68 33.28 -10.59
N SER A 607 -21.54 32.11 -11.21
CA SER A 607 -21.24 30.87 -10.47
C SER A 607 -19.85 30.36 -10.76
N ILE A 608 -19.01 30.30 -9.71
CA ILE A 608 -17.71 29.65 -9.74
C ILE A 608 -17.92 28.18 -9.44
N SER A 609 -17.57 27.31 -10.37
CA SER A 609 -17.55 25.88 -10.14
C SER A 609 -16.19 25.44 -9.63
N ARG A 610 -16.23 24.63 -8.61
CA ARG A 610 -15.06 23.99 -8.02
C ARG A 610 -14.93 22.58 -8.57
N ILE A 611 -13.73 22.14 -8.79
CA ILE A 611 -13.41 20.76 -9.19
C ILE A 611 -12.65 20.09 -8.06
N TYR A 612 -12.88 18.79 -7.88
CA TYR A 612 -12.26 18.00 -6.82
C TYR A 612 -11.51 16.83 -7.44
N ALA A 613 -10.34 16.51 -6.88
CA ALA A 613 -9.68 15.26 -7.20
C ALA A 613 -10.58 14.11 -6.75
N ASN A 614 -10.83 13.18 -7.64
CA ASN A 614 -11.60 11.98 -7.35
C ASN A 614 -10.72 10.73 -7.36
N LYS A 615 -9.70 10.69 -8.19
CA LYS A 615 -8.76 9.59 -8.29
C LYS A 615 -7.44 10.02 -8.90
N ASN A 616 -6.34 9.49 -8.37
CA ASN A 616 -5.00 9.65 -8.93
C ASN A 616 -4.48 8.28 -9.38
N GLU A 617 -4.15 8.13 -10.64
CA GLU A 617 -3.55 6.92 -11.18
C GLU A 617 -2.25 7.25 -11.92
N VAL A 618 -1.26 6.39 -11.82
CA VAL A 618 -0.05 6.48 -12.64
C VAL A 618 -0.39 6.01 -14.04
N ASP A 619 -0.02 6.80 -15.05
CA ASP A 619 -0.15 6.40 -16.45
C ASP A 619 0.84 5.27 -16.75
N ARG A 620 0.31 4.06 -16.95
CA ARG A 620 1.09 2.86 -17.27
C ARG A 620 1.66 2.86 -18.69
N ASN A 621 1.29 3.85 -19.51
CA ASN A 621 1.88 4.05 -20.82
C ASN A 621 3.15 4.92 -20.76
N SER A 622 3.63 5.28 -19.56
CA SER A 622 4.93 5.93 -19.42
C SER A 622 6.02 5.03 -19.99
N ARG A 623 6.95 5.63 -20.69
CA ARG A 623 8.06 4.91 -21.28
C ARG A 623 9.22 4.83 -20.32
N ASN A 624 9.93 3.70 -20.31
CA ASN A 624 11.24 3.57 -19.71
C ASN A 624 12.30 4.02 -20.71
N PRO A 625 12.65 5.31 -20.80
CA PRO A 625 13.60 5.76 -21.79
C PRO A 625 14.99 5.16 -21.52
N VAL A 626 15.65 4.79 -22.60
CA VAL A 626 17.01 4.27 -22.60
C VAL A 626 17.95 5.31 -23.19
N TYR A 627 19.06 5.53 -22.51
CA TYR A 627 20.12 6.44 -22.92
C TYR A 627 21.39 5.68 -23.27
N ASP A 628 21.94 5.99 -24.43
CA ASP A 628 23.24 5.49 -24.86
C ASP A 628 24.35 6.29 -24.19
N LEU A 629 25.22 5.61 -23.45
CA LEU A 629 26.37 6.18 -22.77
C LEU A 629 27.69 5.98 -23.52
N THR A 630 27.65 5.36 -24.69
CA THR A 630 28.82 5.14 -25.51
C THR A 630 29.23 6.37 -26.29
N THR A 631 30.50 6.51 -26.59
CA THR A 631 31.01 7.47 -27.57
C THR A 631 31.15 6.77 -28.90
N LYS A 632 30.54 7.32 -29.95
CA LYS A 632 30.63 6.75 -31.29
C LYS A 632 31.51 7.62 -32.18
N LEU A 633 32.44 6.99 -32.85
CA LEU A 633 33.39 7.63 -33.73
C LEU A 633 33.18 7.08 -35.15
N ILE A 634 32.96 7.98 -36.12
CA ILE A 634 33.05 7.59 -37.52
C ILE A 634 34.52 7.63 -37.89
N VAL A 635 35.08 6.45 -38.13
CA VAL A 635 36.49 6.26 -38.51
C VAL A 635 36.58 6.08 -40.01
N GLN A 636 37.45 6.86 -40.65
CA GLN A 636 37.72 6.75 -42.07
C GLN A 636 39.22 6.35 -42.27
N GLY A 637 39.46 5.37 -43.13
CA GLY A 637 40.77 5.02 -43.58
C GLY A 637 41.14 5.85 -44.82
N ASN A 638 42.43 6.01 -45.11
CA ASN A 638 42.89 6.69 -46.28
C ASN A 638 42.63 5.85 -47.56
N VAL A 639 41.84 6.37 -48.47
CA VAL A 639 41.64 5.78 -49.79
C VAL A 639 42.65 6.44 -50.75
N ASP A 640 43.86 5.92 -50.74
CA ASP A 640 44.88 6.42 -51.66
C ASP A 640 44.53 6.04 -53.10
N GLY A 641 44.39 7.02 -53.92
CA GLY A 641 44.16 6.85 -55.36
C GLY A 641 45.36 6.23 -56.06
N GLY A 642 45.49 4.90 -55.99
CA GLY A 642 46.34 4.17 -56.90
C GLY A 642 47.71 3.70 -56.38
N SER A 643 48.00 3.73 -55.06
CA SER A 643 49.20 3.13 -54.50
C SER A 643 48.89 1.99 -53.56
N PRO A 644 49.65 0.87 -53.54
CA PRO A 644 49.36 -0.32 -52.75
C PRO A 644 49.64 -0.17 -51.24
N THR A 645 49.85 1.02 -50.73
CA THR A 645 50.06 1.33 -49.32
C THR A 645 48.83 1.85 -48.58
N GLY A 646 47.69 1.90 -49.23
CA GLY A 646 46.40 2.31 -48.64
C GLY A 646 45.91 1.24 -47.65
N PHE A 647 45.67 1.62 -46.39
CA PHE A 647 45.14 0.72 -45.39
C PHE A 647 43.60 0.65 -45.53
N THR A 648 43.09 -0.50 -45.91
CA THR A 648 41.65 -0.72 -46.04
C THR A 648 41.08 -1.06 -44.67
N ILE A 649 40.10 -0.29 -44.20
CA ILE A 649 39.32 -0.66 -43.01
C ILE A 649 38.49 -1.90 -43.33
N LYS A 650 38.49 -2.88 -42.45
CA LYS A 650 37.81 -4.16 -42.58
C LYS A 650 36.97 -4.47 -41.33
N ASN A 651 36.18 -5.54 -41.37
CA ASN A 651 35.40 -6.01 -40.25
C ASN A 651 36.26 -6.33 -39.01
N ASP A 652 37.50 -6.72 -39.17
CA ASP A 652 38.44 -7.11 -38.12
C ASP A 652 39.45 -6.00 -37.77
N THR A 653 39.19 -4.75 -38.14
CA THR A 653 40.13 -3.64 -37.92
C THR A 653 40.24 -3.28 -36.46
N PHE A 654 39.17 -3.36 -35.70
CA PHE A 654 39.18 -3.19 -34.25
C PHE A 654 38.58 -4.43 -33.60
N THR A 655 39.14 -4.83 -32.48
CA THR A 655 38.66 -5.98 -31.71
C THR A 655 37.93 -5.48 -30.45
N LYS A 656 36.97 -6.27 -29.97
CA LYS A 656 36.29 -5.97 -28.70
C LYS A 656 37.30 -5.88 -27.57
N ASP A 657 37.00 -5.01 -26.60
CA ASP A 657 37.81 -4.75 -25.38
C ASP A 657 39.16 -4.09 -25.65
N GLU A 658 39.51 -3.86 -26.89
CA GLU A 658 40.75 -3.19 -27.28
C GLU A 658 40.81 -1.76 -26.74
N LEU A 659 41.98 -1.34 -26.25
CA LEU A 659 42.22 0.04 -25.82
C LEU A 659 42.58 0.91 -27.01
N ILE A 660 41.78 1.90 -27.31
CA ILE A 660 42.01 2.87 -28.36
C ILE A 660 42.60 4.14 -27.76
N LEU A 661 43.63 4.65 -28.44
CA LEU A 661 44.33 5.88 -28.10
C LEU A 661 44.26 6.86 -29.30
N GLN A 662 43.96 8.12 -29.03
CA GLN A 662 44.14 9.19 -30.03
C GLN A 662 45.32 10.07 -29.65
N GLY A 663 46.38 10.04 -30.45
CA GLY A 663 47.63 10.70 -30.20
C GLY A 663 48.82 9.82 -30.66
N SER A 664 49.99 10.38 -30.71
CA SER A 664 51.18 9.66 -31.21
C SER A 664 51.95 8.86 -30.19
N THR A 665 51.73 9.12 -28.89
CA THR A 665 52.37 8.41 -27.76
C THR A 665 51.44 8.42 -26.54
N LEU A 666 51.73 7.55 -25.54
CA LEU A 666 51.01 7.54 -24.25
C LEU A 666 51.09 8.90 -23.53
N ASP A 667 52.20 9.62 -23.69
CA ASP A 667 52.40 10.93 -23.07
C ASP A 667 51.70 12.09 -23.82
N THR A 668 51.28 11.87 -25.05
CA THR A 668 50.68 12.88 -25.91
C THR A 668 49.27 12.50 -26.34
N ASN A 669 48.69 11.44 -25.79
CA ASN A 669 47.33 11.05 -26.11
C ASN A 669 46.31 12.10 -25.62
N ARG A 670 45.33 12.38 -26.46
CA ARG A 670 44.23 13.32 -26.17
C ARG A 670 43.07 12.61 -25.54
N ALA A 671 42.85 11.39 -25.96
CA ALA A 671 41.72 10.58 -25.49
C ALA A 671 42.06 9.09 -25.56
N THR A 672 41.43 8.33 -24.67
CA THR A 672 41.45 6.87 -24.69
C THR A 672 40.02 6.37 -24.56
N GLY A 673 39.77 5.15 -25.06
CA GLY A 673 38.47 4.49 -24.90
C GLY A 673 38.61 2.99 -25.14
N LYS A 674 37.67 2.20 -24.63
CA LYS A 674 37.63 0.74 -24.87
C LYS A 674 36.57 0.40 -25.89
N VAL A 675 36.91 -0.50 -26.82
CA VAL A 675 36.05 -0.92 -27.92
C VAL A 675 34.90 -1.77 -27.37
N VAL A 676 33.68 -1.24 -27.50
CA VAL A 676 32.43 -1.97 -27.28
C VAL A 676 32.05 -2.75 -28.53
N ASP A 677 32.08 -2.08 -29.67
CA ASP A 677 31.73 -2.66 -30.94
C ASP A 677 32.43 -1.94 -32.12
N TRP A 678 32.56 -2.64 -33.22
CA TRP A 678 33.05 -2.10 -34.48
C TRP A 678 32.10 -2.48 -35.61
N VAL A 679 31.41 -1.51 -36.18
CA VAL A 679 30.43 -1.71 -37.24
C VAL A 679 31.04 -1.17 -38.55
N TYR A 680 31.57 -2.09 -39.35
CA TYR A 680 32.09 -1.75 -40.69
C TYR A 680 30.93 -1.39 -41.62
N THR A 681 31.01 -0.20 -42.23
CA THR A 681 29.93 0.29 -43.06
C THR A 681 30.18 0.03 -44.54
N SER A 682 31.31 0.49 -45.11
CA SER A 682 31.68 0.22 -46.50
C SER A 682 33.07 0.81 -46.84
N GLY A 683 33.80 0.16 -47.72
CA GLY A 683 35.03 0.66 -48.33
C GLY A 683 36.12 1.11 -47.37
N ALA A 684 36.08 2.34 -46.93
CA ALA A 684 37.08 2.93 -46.05
C ALA A 684 36.46 3.50 -44.75
N THR A 685 35.22 3.18 -44.40
CA THR A 685 34.50 3.83 -43.30
C THR A 685 33.80 2.80 -42.40
N GLY A 686 33.81 3.06 -41.09
CA GLY A 686 33.04 2.31 -40.11
C GLY A 686 32.78 3.13 -38.87
N GLU A 687 31.85 2.65 -38.01
CA GLU A 687 31.51 3.22 -36.72
C GLU A 687 32.18 2.43 -35.60
N LEU A 688 32.98 3.13 -34.80
CA LEU A 688 33.65 2.58 -33.63
C LEU A 688 32.92 3.06 -32.37
N ILE A 689 32.39 2.11 -31.61
CA ILE A 689 31.63 2.34 -30.38
C ILE A 689 32.53 2.10 -29.19
N LEU A 690 32.68 3.12 -28.33
CA LEU A 690 33.62 3.14 -27.21
C LEU A 690 32.91 3.35 -25.87
N SER A 691 33.40 2.65 -24.84
CA SER A 691 33.10 2.91 -23.42
C SER A 691 34.35 3.36 -22.69
N ALA A 692 34.24 3.69 -21.40
CA ALA A 692 35.32 4.08 -20.51
C ALA A 692 36.22 5.19 -21.09
N VAL A 693 35.62 6.13 -21.80
CA VAL A 693 36.36 7.21 -22.45
C VAL A 693 36.98 8.17 -21.45
N VAL A 694 38.24 8.47 -21.62
CA VAL A 694 38.99 9.46 -20.85
C VAL A 694 39.60 10.47 -21.83
N GLY A 695 39.46 11.75 -21.56
CA GLY A 695 39.86 12.82 -22.47
C GLY A 695 38.77 13.10 -23.52
N SER A 696 39.14 13.80 -24.61
CA SER A 696 38.24 14.18 -25.67
C SER A 696 38.82 13.83 -27.03
N PHE A 697 38.14 12.94 -27.74
CA PHE A 697 38.46 12.66 -29.13
C PHE A 697 38.20 13.90 -30.01
N VAL A 698 39.00 14.07 -31.03
CA VAL A 698 38.89 15.18 -31.98
C VAL A 698 38.80 14.64 -33.41
N THR A 699 38.06 15.33 -34.23
CA THR A 699 38.04 15.05 -35.67
C THR A 699 39.33 15.50 -36.33
N GLY A 700 39.76 14.82 -37.37
CA GLY A 700 40.96 15.12 -38.11
C GLY A 700 40.85 14.71 -39.57
N SER A 701 41.85 15.07 -40.35
CA SER A 701 42.02 14.63 -41.72
C SER A 701 43.30 13.85 -41.88
N ASP A 702 43.49 13.20 -43.01
CA ASP A 702 44.71 12.49 -43.32
C ASP A 702 45.94 13.33 -43.06
N GLY A 703 46.98 12.77 -42.41
CA GLY A 703 48.22 13.44 -42.03
C GLY A 703 48.13 14.39 -40.83
N SER A 704 46.98 14.52 -40.17
CA SER A 704 46.84 15.33 -38.97
C SER A 704 47.41 14.61 -37.73
N SER A 705 47.76 15.39 -36.67
CA SER A 705 48.18 14.87 -35.35
C SER A 705 47.05 14.18 -34.58
N ALA A 706 45.87 14.00 -35.19
CA ALA A 706 44.68 13.31 -34.65
C ALA A 706 44.66 11.83 -35.05
N GLY A 707 45.81 11.23 -35.33
CA GLY A 707 45.94 9.81 -35.65
C GLY A 707 45.52 8.88 -34.52
N PHE A 708 45.08 7.73 -34.91
CA PHE A 708 44.60 6.68 -34.01
C PHE A 708 45.65 5.60 -33.80
N SER A 709 45.77 5.12 -32.58
CA SER A 709 46.49 3.88 -32.30
C SER A 709 45.58 2.96 -31.46
N GLY A 710 45.43 1.71 -31.87
CA GLY A 710 44.80 0.64 -31.10
C GLY A 710 45.84 -0.44 -30.81
N GLY A 711 45.63 -1.26 -29.80
CA GLY A 711 46.49 -2.29 -29.20
C GLY A 711 47.76 -2.70 -29.92
N ASP A 712 47.65 -3.37 -31.04
CA ASP A 712 48.81 -3.95 -31.77
C ASP A 712 49.20 -3.19 -33.04
N ILE A 713 48.49 -2.13 -33.43
CA ILE A 713 48.71 -1.50 -34.75
C ILE A 713 48.81 0.03 -34.61
N SER A 714 49.99 0.59 -34.93
CA SER A 714 50.17 2.03 -35.02
C SER A 714 49.56 2.58 -36.32
N PHE A 715 48.72 3.63 -36.22
CA PHE A 715 47.96 4.17 -37.33
C PHE A 715 48.32 5.62 -37.61
N THR A 716 48.95 5.86 -38.73
CA THR A 716 49.14 7.18 -39.27
C THR A 716 48.06 7.53 -40.30
N ASN A 717 47.27 6.55 -40.75
CA ASN A 717 46.38 6.67 -41.90
C ASN A 717 44.89 6.47 -41.59
N LYS A 718 44.49 6.52 -40.32
CA LYS A 718 43.08 6.50 -39.90
C LYS A 718 42.75 7.75 -39.10
N PHE A 719 41.61 8.31 -39.34
CA PHE A 719 41.19 9.52 -38.67
C PHE A 719 39.68 9.50 -38.38
N VAL A 720 39.29 10.24 -37.37
CA VAL A 720 37.90 10.41 -36.96
C VAL A 720 37.27 11.53 -37.79
N THR A 721 36.19 11.24 -38.48
CA THR A 721 35.47 12.25 -39.28
C THR A 721 34.28 12.83 -38.53
N ASP A 722 33.67 12.06 -37.63
CA ASP A 722 32.54 12.51 -36.82
C ASP A 722 32.56 11.87 -35.46
N ILE A 723 31.98 12.54 -34.44
CA ILE A 723 31.96 12.11 -33.03
C ILE A 723 30.55 12.32 -32.49
N THR A 724 29.92 11.23 -32.11
CA THR A 724 28.67 11.28 -31.33
C THR A 724 29.02 11.08 -29.85
N GLN A 725 28.68 12.07 -29.04
CA GLN A 725 28.91 12.03 -27.60
C GLN A 725 27.85 11.19 -26.89
N PRO A 726 28.12 10.64 -25.69
CA PRO A 726 27.12 10.04 -24.84
C PRO A 726 25.92 10.96 -24.61
N GLN A 727 24.73 10.40 -24.55
CA GLN A 727 23.50 11.19 -24.32
C GLN A 727 23.43 11.79 -22.91
N VAL A 728 24.13 11.20 -21.96
CA VAL A 728 24.24 11.65 -20.56
C VAL A 728 25.70 11.92 -20.22
N VAL A 729 25.96 12.94 -19.41
CA VAL A 729 27.31 13.27 -18.95
C VAL A 729 27.85 12.11 -18.11
N PRO A 730 28.94 11.45 -18.51
CA PRO A 730 29.36 10.14 -17.93
C PRO A 730 29.67 10.15 -16.45
N THR A 731 29.95 11.28 -15.84
CA THR A 731 30.28 11.38 -14.40
C THR A 731 29.27 12.22 -13.63
N SER A 732 28.06 12.37 -14.16
CA SER A 732 26.97 13.08 -13.51
C SER A 732 26.02 12.16 -12.78
N GLY A 733 25.27 12.71 -11.83
CA GLY A 733 24.35 11.96 -11.00
C GLY A 733 25.02 11.35 -9.77
N GLU A 734 24.20 10.80 -8.89
CA GLU A 734 24.62 10.15 -7.65
C GLU A 734 24.51 8.64 -7.81
N VAL A 735 25.63 7.93 -7.67
CA VAL A 735 25.64 6.46 -7.69
C VAL A 735 25.19 5.95 -6.34
N LEU A 736 24.12 5.20 -6.32
CA LEU A 736 23.52 4.63 -5.10
C LEU A 736 23.91 3.17 -4.87
N TYR A 737 24.15 2.43 -5.95
CA TYR A 737 24.46 1.02 -5.89
C TYR A 737 25.28 0.60 -7.12
N ILE A 738 26.26 -0.28 -6.93
CA ILE A 738 27.00 -0.96 -8.00
C ILE A 738 27.18 -2.42 -7.62
N GLN A 739 27.03 -3.31 -8.59
CA GLN A 739 27.30 -4.75 -8.46
C GLN A 739 28.17 -5.22 -9.60
N ASN A 740 29.29 -5.87 -9.27
CA ASN A 740 30.07 -6.65 -10.22
C ASN A 740 29.46 -8.05 -10.33
N ILE A 741 29.35 -8.54 -11.55
CA ILE A 741 28.81 -9.86 -11.84
C ILE A 741 29.77 -10.63 -12.76
N LYS A 742 29.57 -11.91 -12.87
CA LYS A 742 30.16 -12.73 -13.94
C LYS A 742 29.65 -12.21 -15.26
N ASP A 743 30.40 -12.51 -16.30
CA ASP A 743 29.99 -12.18 -17.66
C ASP A 743 28.55 -12.63 -17.95
N ALA A 744 27.78 -11.73 -18.51
CA ALA A 744 26.42 -11.98 -18.97
C ALA A 744 26.41 -11.75 -20.48
N ASP A 745 26.35 -12.85 -21.23
CA ASP A 745 26.22 -12.82 -22.69
C ASP A 745 24.94 -12.13 -23.09
N ARG A 746 25.01 -11.28 -24.12
CA ARG A 746 23.86 -10.59 -24.68
C ARG A 746 23.56 -11.05 -26.10
N ASN A 747 22.28 -11.12 -26.43
CA ASN A 747 21.79 -11.47 -27.78
C ASN A 747 20.57 -10.63 -28.14
N VAL A 748 20.38 -10.39 -29.44
CA VAL A 748 19.26 -9.59 -29.99
C VAL A 748 17.88 -10.14 -29.58
N GLU A 749 17.77 -11.47 -29.41
CA GLU A 749 16.53 -12.14 -29.02
C GLU A 749 16.39 -12.36 -27.52
N GLN A 750 17.30 -11.85 -26.71
CA GLN A 750 17.38 -12.05 -25.27
C GLN A 750 17.04 -10.77 -24.52
N SER A 751 16.59 -10.92 -23.29
CA SER A 751 16.33 -9.82 -22.35
C SER A 751 17.04 -10.12 -21.02
N GLU A 752 17.80 -9.17 -20.52
CA GLU A 752 18.46 -9.23 -19.21
C GLU A 752 17.58 -8.56 -18.16
N GLU A 753 17.08 -9.32 -17.19
CA GLU A 753 16.31 -8.78 -16.08
C GLU A 753 17.23 -8.53 -14.87
N ILE A 754 17.26 -7.29 -14.41
CA ILE A 754 18.03 -6.84 -13.25
C ILE A 754 17.07 -6.53 -12.10
N ARG A 755 17.28 -7.20 -10.96
CA ARG A 755 16.52 -6.98 -9.74
C ARG A 755 17.41 -6.49 -8.62
N ILE A 756 17.12 -5.30 -8.10
CA ILE A 756 17.88 -4.68 -7.02
C ILE A 756 16.96 -4.57 -5.80
N VAL A 757 17.38 -5.13 -4.67
CA VAL A 757 16.69 -4.98 -3.39
C VAL A 757 17.46 -4.00 -2.54
N LEU A 758 16.82 -2.89 -2.20
CA LEU A 758 17.34 -1.90 -1.26
C LEU A 758 16.72 -2.15 0.11
N ASN A 759 17.56 -2.43 1.10
CA ASN A 759 17.16 -2.65 2.49
C ASN A 759 17.54 -1.41 3.32
N PHE A 760 16.60 -0.87 4.10
CA PHE A 760 16.77 0.35 4.88
C PHE A 760 16.71 0.09 6.39
#